data_24f028c8b33b309e9c16263fed7d5245
#
_entry.id   24f028c8b33b309e9c16263fed7d5245
#
_cell.length_a   1.000
_cell.length_b   1.000
_cell.length_c   1.000
_cell.angle_alpha   90.00
_cell.angle_beta   90.00
_cell.angle_gamma   90.00
#
_symmetry.space_group_name_H-M   'P 1'
#
loop_
_entity.id
_entity.type
_entity.pdbx_description
1 polymer ?
#
loop_
_entity_poly.entity_id
_entity_poly.type
_entity_poly.pdbx_seq_one_letter_code
_entity_poly.pdbx_strand_id
1 'polypeptide(L)'
;MQDLDIRGARVHNLKNVDAHIPRYSLTVFTGLSGSGKSSLAFDTIYAEGQRRYIETFSSYARGFLGGGLERPDVDEISGLGPVISIEQKTTNRNPRSTVGTVTEIYDFFRLLYARAGTAISYLSGSPMVRYTEEQILELLLQRYEGKKVLLLAPVVKQRKGHYKELFEQLRKKSFLTVRVDGKLREITYGMKLDRYKIHSVEVQTDKLTISEKNHDRLLASLRLTLKEGDGVMMIQEHGTNKVAYFSRHLMDPETGLSYNEPAPHNFSFNSPNGSCPRCKGLGEVRVIDLDSIIPDRSKSIYAGGILPLGKYRRSLVFALIEALCDKYEASIKAPIAKLPEDLLTEIVEGSEEDIILHEDRFAELRGVPISYDGIAALLMAQREEEDTSRETEKWMTQFTRSEVCPECHGGRLNKEALHYFIGGKNIGEVASMELTHLATWLEGLEDKLTPQQRTIATEVLKEIRTRLSFLLDVGLGYLSMNRMSASLSGGESQRIRLATQIGTQLVEVLYILDEPSIGLHQRDNVRLIHSLQKLRDLGNTVIVVEHDKDMMLEADHIIDMGPKAGRLGGEIVFSGSPKEMMRAGTLTARYISGTETIEVPNERRPLTERQLRLTGARGNNLKGIDVTLPLGTMICVAGVSGSGKSTLINETLLPILSQHLYASLKEPLPYNQIKGLEHVDKVVAVDQSPIGRTPRSNPATYTGVFTDIRSLFVGLPESKMRGYKPGRFSFNVSGGRCDTCSGNGYKKIEMNFLPDVFAPCEACHGRRYNRETLEVRFKGKSIADVLDMTINAAVEFFAHVPQILKKLQVLQDVGLGYIKLGQSSTTLSGGESQRIKLASELAKRDTGKTVYILDEPTTGLHFEDIRVLLGILNRLVDRGNTIIIIEHNLDVLKSADYIIEIGPEGGKNGGQLLFAGTPEALTKVKDSPTAPFLAEELKIAARLKKKTR
;
A
#
# COMPACT_ATOMS: atom_id res chain seq x y z
N MET A 1 9.72 -37.50 14.79
CA MET A 1 8.35 -36.91 14.85
C MET A 1 7.53 -37.48 13.70
N GLN A 2 6.22 -37.68 13.89
CA GLN A 2 5.33 -38.26 12.86
C GLN A 2 5.07 -37.25 11.73
N ASP A 3 4.84 -37.74 10.51
CA ASP A 3 4.35 -36.93 9.38
C ASP A 3 2.99 -36.29 9.73
N LEU A 4 2.56 -35.33 8.95
CA LEU A 4 1.26 -34.68 9.15
C LEU A 4 0.18 -35.54 8.48
N ASP A 5 -0.62 -36.21 9.30
CA ASP A 5 -1.75 -37.05 8.88
C ASP A 5 -3.07 -36.39 9.23
N ILE A 6 -3.93 -36.25 8.22
CA ILE A 6 -5.27 -35.68 8.32
C ILE A 6 -6.27 -36.81 8.02
N ARG A 7 -7.31 -36.99 8.86
CA ARG A 7 -8.38 -37.96 8.66
C ARG A 7 -9.72 -37.29 8.71
N GLY A 8 -10.55 -37.59 7.73
CA GLY A 8 -11.95 -37.23 7.73
C GLY A 8 -12.23 -35.74 7.65
N ALA A 9 -11.48 -34.94 6.84
CA ALA A 9 -11.74 -33.53 6.66
C ALA A 9 -13.01 -33.29 5.83
N ARG A 10 -13.97 -32.47 6.37
CA ARG A 10 -15.29 -32.21 5.79
C ARG A 10 -15.63 -30.74 5.69
N VAL A 11 -14.65 -29.87 5.86
CA VAL A 11 -14.85 -28.41 5.80
C VAL A 11 -15.28 -27.97 4.39
N HIS A 12 -16.33 -27.16 4.29
CA HIS A 12 -16.91 -26.63 3.05
C HIS A 12 -17.31 -27.71 2.04
N ASN A 13 -16.52 -27.89 0.96
CA ASN A 13 -16.81 -28.87 -0.08
C ASN A 13 -15.99 -30.17 0.04
N LEU A 14 -15.16 -30.30 1.06
CA LEU A 14 -14.36 -31.50 1.28
C LEU A 14 -15.25 -32.71 1.58
N LYS A 15 -14.95 -33.85 0.98
CA LYS A 15 -15.74 -35.09 1.03
C LYS A 15 -15.04 -36.13 1.88
N ASN A 16 -14.92 -35.91 3.19
CA ASN A 16 -14.27 -36.81 4.13
C ASN A 16 -12.85 -37.19 3.68
N VAL A 17 -12.04 -36.18 3.50
CA VAL A 17 -10.72 -36.29 2.89
C VAL A 17 -9.69 -36.76 3.91
N ASP A 18 -8.93 -37.78 3.55
CA ASP A 18 -7.72 -38.21 4.22
C ASP A 18 -6.49 -37.72 3.44
N ALA A 19 -5.52 -37.12 4.11
CA ALA A 19 -4.31 -36.60 3.49
C ALA A 19 -3.07 -36.92 4.33
N HIS A 20 -2.00 -37.33 3.65
CA HIS A 20 -0.68 -37.55 4.24
C HIS A 20 0.31 -36.55 3.65
N ILE A 21 1.00 -35.80 4.50
CA ILE A 21 1.95 -34.76 4.11
C ILE A 21 3.30 -35.05 4.78
N PRO A 22 4.35 -35.36 3.99
CA PRO A 22 5.66 -35.62 4.54
C PRO A 22 6.21 -34.41 5.28
N ARG A 23 6.84 -34.61 6.43
CA ARG A 23 7.57 -33.51 7.12
C ARG A 23 8.83 -33.13 6.39
N TYR A 24 9.27 -31.90 6.66
CA TYR A 24 10.49 -31.32 6.07
C TYR A 24 10.47 -31.40 4.55
N SER A 25 9.27 -31.24 3.97
CA SER A 25 9.05 -31.26 2.51
C SER A 25 8.41 -29.97 2.03
N LEU A 26 8.63 -29.67 0.75
CA LEU A 26 7.86 -28.67 0.00
C LEU A 26 6.70 -29.41 -0.68
N THR A 27 5.48 -29.25 -0.14
CA THR A 27 4.28 -29.89 -0.64
C THR A 27 3.40 -28.87 -1.38
N VAL A 28 3.06 -29.16 -2.63
CA VAL A 28 2.19 -28.30 -3.44
C VAL A 28 0.77 -28.85 -3.49
N PHE A 29 -0.21 -28.01 -3.08
CA PHE A 29 -1.64 -28.29 -3.25
C PHE A 29 -2.11 -27.65 -4.56
N THR A 30 -2.56 -28.46 -5.51
CA THR A 30 -3.00 -28.01 -6.83
C THR A 30 -4.41 -28.53 -7.17
N GLY A 31 -4.94 -28.17 -8.34
CA GLY A 31 -6.25 -28.54 -8.85
C GLY A 31 -7.09 -27.36 -9.28
N LEU A 32 -8.28 -27.60 -9.84
CA LEU A 32 -9.17 -26.55 -10.35
C LEU A 32 -9.54 -25.50 -9.29
N SER A 33 -9.84 -24.26 -9.72
CA SER A 33 -10.39 -23.23 -8.83
C SER A 33 -11.70 -23.74 -8.19
N GLY A 34 -11.80 -23.65 -6.84
CA GLY A 34 -12.94 -24.17 -6.09
C GLY A 34 -12.95 -25.69 -5.89
N SER A 35 -11.85 -26.41 -6.13
CA SER A 35 -11.73 -27.86 -5.87
C SER A 35 -11.57 -28.22 -4.39
N GLY A 36 -11.29 -27.26 -3.49
CA GLY A 36 -11.15 -27.49 -2.05
C GLY A 36 -9.72 -27.30 -1.49
N LYS A 37 -8.76 -26.83 -2.29
CA LYS A 37 -7.37 -26.59 -1.88
C LYS A 37 -7.28 -25.71 -0.64
N SER A 38 -7.85 -24.51 -0.71
CA SER A 38 -7.83 -23.55 0.39
C SER A 38 -8.61 -24.06 1.60
N SER A 39 -9.70 -24.83 1.38
CA SER A 39 -10.46 -25.47 2.45
C SER A 39 -9.61 -26.48 3.24
N LEU A 40 -8.75 -27.24 2.55
CA LEU A 40 -7.83 -28.17 3.22
C LEU A 40 -6.66 -27.43 3.88
N ALA A 41 -5.98 -26.52 3.17
CA ALA A 41 -4.78 -25.84 3.63
C ALA A 41 -5.08 -24.83 4.77
N PHE A 42 -6.03 -23.91 4.55
CA PHE A 42 -6.31 -22.80 5.45
C PHE A 42 -7.45 -23.09 6.42
N ASP A 43 -8.62 -23.51 5.91
CA ASP A 43 -9.81 -23.69 6.76
C ASP A 43 -9.77 -24.98 7.58
N THR A 44 -8.85 -25.92 7.30
CA THR A 44 -8.65 -27.17 8.07
C THR A 44 -7.31 -27.15 8.80
N ILE A 45 -6.17 -27.20 8.10
CA ILE A 45 -4.84 -27.38 8.72
C ILE A 45 -4.45 -26.13 9.52
N TYR A 46 -4.48 -24.95 8.90
CA TYR A 46 -4.13 -23.70 9.57
C TYR A 46 -5.09 -23.39 10.72
N ALA A 47 -6.40 -23.52 10.49
CA ALA A 47 -7.41 -23.25 11.51
C ALA A 47 -7.24 -24.12 12.75
N GLU A 48 -6.96 -25.42 12.59
CA GLU A 48 -6.70 -26.32 13.71
C GLU A 48 -5.37 -25.99 14.42
N GLY A 49 -4.32 -25.65 13.67
CA GLY A 49 -3.04 -25.22 14.25
C GLY A 49 -3.18 -23.94 15.08
N GLN A 50 -3.90 -22.96 14.55
CA GLN A 50 -4.20 -21.72 15.26
C GLN A 50 -5.05 -21.98 16.52
N ARG A 51 -6.06 -22.83 16.42
CA ARG A 51 -6.90 -23.23 17.55
C ARG A 51 -6.07 -23.85 18.67
N ARG A 52 -5.20 -24.83 18.35
CA ARG A 52 -4.30 -25.48 19.33
C ARG A 52 -3.35 -24.48 19.97
N TYR A 53 -2.80 -23.54 19.19
CA TYR A 53 -1.92 -22.48 19.71
C TYR A 53 -2.66 -21.58 20.70
N ILE A 54 -3.88 -21.13 20.39
CA ILE A 54 -4.69 -20.29 21.28
C ILE A 54 -5.11 -21.06 22.55
N GLU A 55 -5.32 -22.37 22.47
CA GLU A 55 -5.62 -23.20 23.64
C GLU A 55 -4.49 -23.25 24.67
N THR A 56 -3.25 -22.97 24.27
CA THR A 56 -2.12 -22.88 25.22
C THR A 56 -2.15 -21.63 26.09
N PHE A 57 -2.96 -20.62 25.72
CA PHE A 57 -3.09 -19.39 26.51
C PHE A 57 -3.98 -19.56 27.75
N SER A 58 -3.79 -18.68 28.74
CA SER A 58 -4.66 -18.66 29.92
C SER A 58 -6.12 -18.40 29.56
N SER A 59 -7.07 -18.84 30.39
CA SER A 59 -8.51 -18.63 30.19
C SER A 59 -8.87 -17.14 30.04
N TYR A 60 -8.17 -16.25 30.75
CA TYR A 60 -8.32 -14.81 30.64
C TYR A 60 -7.90 -14.30 29.24
N ALA A 61 -6.72 -14.70 28.77
CA ALA A 61 -6.24 -14.32 27.44
C ALA A 61 -7.13 -14.88 26.33
N ARG A 62 -7.63 -16.11 26.47
CA ARG A 62 -8.59 -16.71 25.52
C ARG A 62 -9.91 -15.94 25.46
N GLY A 63 -10.44 -15.51 26.60
CA GLY A 63 -11.64 -14.67 26.67
C GLY A 63 -11.45 -13.31 25.99
N PHE A 64 -10.26 -12.72 26.11
CA PHE A 64 -9.91 -11.45 25.46
C PHE A 64 -9.71 -11.59 23.93
N LEU A 65 -9.24 -12.75 23.47
CA LEU A 65 -9.07 -13.08 22.06
C LEU A 65 -10.37 -13.54 21.36
N GLY A 66 -11.53 -13.44 22.03
CA GLY A 66 -12.85 -13.60 21.41
C GLY A 66 -13.50 -14.96 21.55
N GLY A 67 -13.18 -15.74 22.59
CA GLY A 67 -13.81 -17.04 22.84
C GLY A 67 -13.41 -18.09 21.78
N GLY A 68 -13.44 -19.37 22.11
CA GLY A 68 -12.83 -20.42 21.30
C GLY A 68 -13.13 -20.36 19.81
N LEU A 69 -12.08 -20.45 18.99
CA LEU A 69 -12.21 -20.72 17.56
C LEU A 69 -13.00 -22.03 17.38
N GLU A 70 -13.97 -22.02 16.47
CA GLU A 70 -14.70 -23.25 16.13
C GLU A 70 -13.69 -24.30 15.61
N ARG A 71 -13.80 -25.53 16.12
CA ARG A 71 -13.00 -26.64 15.62
C ARG A 71 -13.40 -26.90 14.16
N PRO A 72 -12.44 -26.99 13.21
CA PRO A 72 -12.77 -27.41 11.86
C PRO A 72 -13.41 -28.83 11.88
N ASP A 73 -14.31 -29.08 10.95
CA ASP A 73 -14.96 -30.39 10.79
C ASP A 73 -13.95 -31.39 10.22
N VAL A 74 -13.21 -32.03 11.12
CA VAL A 74 -12.17 -33.02 10.86
C VAL A 74 -12.14 -34.04 12.01
N ASP A 75 -11.97 -35.29 11.70
CA ASP A 75 -11.92 -36.34 12.71
C ASP A 75 -10.62 -36.21 13.52
N GLU A 76 -9.46 -36.21 12.86
CA GLU A 76 -8.15 -36.15 13.51
C GLU A 76 -7.12 -35.42 12.62
N ILE A 77 -6.22 -34.62 13.25
CA ILE A 77 -4.99 -34.14 12.66
C ILE A 77 -3.85 -34.46 13.63
N SER A 78 -2.95 -35.36 13.21
CA SER A 78 -1.75 -35.74 13.95
C SER A 78 -0.49 -35.14 13.31
N GLY A 79 0.58 -35.02 14.07
CA GLY A 79 1.85 -34.44 13.58
C GLY A 79 1.86 -32.92 13.37
N LEU A 80 0.82 -32.20 13.78
CA LEU A 80 0.71 -30.75 13.60
C LEU A 80 1.57 -30.00 14.63
N GLY A 81 2.58 -29.23 14.14
CA GLY A 81 3.41 -28.32 14.91
C GLY A 81 2.86 -26.88 14.90
N PRO A 82 3.68 -25.89 15.28
CA PRO A 82 3.35 -24.48 15.10
C PRO A 82 3.10 -24.16 13.62
N VAL A 83 2.04 -23.39 13.30
CA VAL A 83 1.64 -23.09 11.94
C VAL A 83 1.70 -21.59 11.67
N ILE A 84 2.32 -21.20 10.57
CA ILE A 84 2.36 -19.82 10.10
C ILE A 84 1.75 -19.74 8.69
N SER A 85 0.75 -18.85 8.54
CA SER A 85 0.10 -18.59 7.25
C SER A 85 0.64 -17.30 6.62
N ILE A 86 0.92 -17.35 5.31
CA ILE A 86 1.35 -16.21 4.51
C ILE A 86 0.36 -16.02 3.36
N GLU A 87 -0.71 -15.25 3.66
CA GLU A 87 -1.78 -14.94 2.71
C GLU A 87 -1.48 -13.65 1.93
N GLN A 88 -2.16 -13.47 0.77
CA GLN A 88 -2.08 -12.27 -0.07
C GLN A 88 -2.75 -11.03 0.52
N LYS A 89 -3.70 -11.17 1.43
CA LYS A 89 -4.49 -10.04 1.92
C LYS A 89 -3.61 -9.02 2.61
N THR A 90 -3.48 -7.84 2.01
CA THR A 90 -2.84 -6.68 2.63
C THR A 90 -3.78 -6.11 3.69
N THR A 91 -3.53 -6.43 4.94
CA THR A 91 -4.32 -5.91 6.08
C THR A 91 -3.80 -4.56 6.57
N ASN A 92 -2.55 -4.22 6.28
CA ASN A 92 -1.91 -3.03 6.84
C ASN A 92 -2.15 -1.79 5.97
N ARG A 93 -3.13 -0.97 6.38
CA ARG A 93 -3.44 0.34 5.77
C ARG A 93 -2.77 1.52 6.48
N ASN A 94 -1.91 1.25 7.44
CA ASN A 94 -1.23 2.30 8.18
C ASN A 94 -0.25 3.04 7.23
N PRO A 95 -0.43 4.36 6.98
CA PRO A 95 0.42 5.12 6.09
C PRO A 95 1.87 5.26 6.60
N ARG A 96 2.10 4.95 7.87
CA ARG A 96 3.43 4.96 8.48
C ARG A 96 4.17 3.63 8.38
N SER A 97 3.51 2.57 7.93
CA SER A 97 4.15 1.27 7.70
C SER A 97 4.91 1.29 6.37
N THR A 98 6.19 0.93 6.41
CA THR A 98 7.07 0.88 5.22
C THR A 98 7.73 -0.49 5.10
N VAL A 99 8.30 -0.79 3.93
CA VAL A 99 9.10 -2.01 3.72
C VAL A 99 10.15 -2.16 4.83
N GLY A 100 10.92 -1.10 5.12
CA GLY A 100 11.97 -1.12 6.15
C GLY A 100 11.46 -1.41 7.55
N THR A 101 10.25 -0.94 7.93
CA THR A 101 9.68 -1.21 9.27
C THR A 101 9.06 -2.61 9.38
N VAL A 102 8.47 -3.13 8.29
CA VAL A 102 7.90 -4.48 8.27
C VAL A 102 8.98 -5.55 8.31
N THR A 103 10.13 -5.28 7.69
CA THR A 103 11.29 -6.18 7.64
C THR A 103 12.26 -5.99 8.82
N GLU A 104 11.97 -5.05 9.73
CA GLU A 104 12.83 -4.65 10.84
C GLU A 104 14.20 -4.08 10.44
N ILE A 105 14.54 -4.04 9.15
CA ILE A 105 15.83 -3.52 8.67
C ILE A 105 16.03 -2.06 9.09
N TYR A 106 14.95 -1.26 9.08
CA TYR A 106 15.00 0.12 9.48
C TYR A 106 15.35 0.30 10.97
N ASP A 107 14.94 -0.63 11.83
CA ASP A 107 15.27 -0.61 13.26
C ASP A 107 16.76 -0.85 13.52
N PHE A 108 17.39 -1.71 12.73
CA PHE A 108 18.85 -1.88 12.77
C PHE A 108 19.58 -0.64 12.24
N PHE A 109 19.08 0.02 11.20
CA PHE A 109 19.65 1.29 10.74
C PHE A 109 19.52 2.38 11.81
N ARG A 110 18.39 2.49 12.51
CA ARG A 110 18.22 3.42 13.62
C ARG A 110 19.27 3.20 14.71
N LEU A 111 19.53 1.95 15.05
CA LEU A 111 20.58 1.59 16.02
C LEU A 111 21.96 1.97 15.49
N LEU A 112 22.24 1.66 14.23
CA LEU A 112 23.52 1.95 13.57
C LEU A 112 23.81 3.46 13.56
N TYR A 113 22.85 4.28 13.15
CA TYR A 113 23.01 5.74 13.09
C TYR A 113 23.13 6.36 14.50
N ALA A 114 22.40 5.84 15.49
CA ALA A 114 22.49 6.29 16.87
C ALA A 114 23.85 5.98 17.51
N ARG A 115 24.54 4.90 17.09
CA ARG A 115 25.78 4.45 17.74
C ARG A 115 27.05 4.78 16.96
N ALA A 116 26.98 4.81 15.65
CA ALA A 116 28.12 5.01 14.75
C ALA A 116 27.99 6.24 13.84
N GLY A 117 26.86 6.97 13.85
CA GLY A 117 26.64 8.15 13.02
C GLY A 117 27.50 9.34 13.42
N THR A 118 28.08 10.00 12.43
CA THR A 118 28.79 11.27 12.61
C THR A 118 27.80 12.41 12.49
N ALA A 119 27.63 13.19 13.57
CA ALA A 119 26.74 14.35 13.58
C ALA A 119 27.40 15.55 12.87
N ILE A 120 26.65 16.19 12.00
CA ILE A 120 27.08 17.41 11.27
C ILE A 120 26.07 18.53 11.56
N SER A 121 26.54 19.74 11.78
CA SER A 121 25.67 20.89 12.00
C SER A 121 24.87 21.23 10.73
N TYR A 122 23.54 21.34 10.82
CA TYR A 122 22.72 21.80 9.68
C TYR A 122 22.83 23.31 9.42
N LEU A 123 23.53 24.07 10.27
CA LEU A 123 23.76 25.49 10.10
C LEU A 123 25.11 25.80 9.43
N SER A 124 26.20 25.17 9.92
CA SER A 124 27.57 25.45 9.45
C SER A 124 28.09 24.39 8.47
N GLY A 125 27.50 23.17 8.48
CA GLY A 125 28.04 22.01 7.74
C GLY A 125 29.25 21.37 8.41
N SER A 126 29.67 21.86 9.59
CA SER A 126 30.84 21.37 10.32
C SER A 126 30.50 20.17 11.21
N PRO A 127 31.46 19.24 11.45
CA PRO A 127 31.24 18.14 12.40
C PRO A 127 30.95 18.67 13.81
N MET A 128 29.95 18.05 14.45
CA MET A 128 29.61 18.35 15.84
C MET A 128 30.66 17.74 16.78
N VAL A 129 31.05 18.46 17.79
CA VAL A 129 32.07 18.04 18.75
C VAL A 129 31.50 17.95 20.16
N ARG A 130 32.05 17.05 20.94
CA ARG A 130 31.77 16.86 22.36
C ARG A 130 33.09 16.85 23.10
N TYR A 131 33.21 17.62 24.16
CA TYR A 131 34.43 17.70 24.96
C TYR A 131 34.22 17.11 26.36
N THR A 132 35.24 16.48 26.92
CA THR A 132 35.32 16.19 28.37
C THR A 132 35.74 17.45 29.12
N GLU A 133 35.55 17.46 30.43
CA GLU A 133 35.97 18.60 31.31
C GLU A 133 37.47 18.86 31.15
N GLU A 134 38.27 17.78 31.09
CA GLU A 134 39.72 17.85 30.91
C GLU A 134 40.09 18.46 29.56
N GLN A 135 39.43 18.04 28.47
CA GLN A 135 39.64 18.58 27.13
C GLN A 135 39.27 20.07 27.05
N ILE A 136 38.14 20.46 27.66
CA ILE A 136 37.76 21.87 27.72
C ILE A 136 38.85 22.68 28.48
N LEU A 137 39.29 22.18 29.60
CA LEU A 137 40.31 22.85 30.41
C LEU A 137 41.62 23.02 29.60
N GLU A 138 42.08 21.95 28.94
CA GLU A 138 43.30 22.01 28.11
C GLU A 138 43.14 23.01 26.96
N LEU A 139 42.00 22.99 26.25
CA LEU A 139 41.73 23.95 25.17
C LEU A 139 41.67 25.38 25.68
N LEU A 140 41.14 25.62 26.89
CA LEU A 140 41.11 26.94 27.49
C LEU A 140 42.51 27.45 27.80
N LEU A 141 43.38 26.59 28.36
CA LEU A 141 44.79 26.93 28.63
C LEU A 141 45.54 27.18 27.31
N GLN A 142 45.35 26.35 26.29
CA GLN A 142 46.05 26.54 24.99
C GLN A 142 45.64 27.83 24.26
N ARG A 143 44.32 28.14 24.19
CA ARG A 143 43.81 29.21 23.33
C ARG A 143 43.71 30.57 24.02
N TYR A 144 43.55 30.61 25.36
CA TYR A 144 43.20 31.80 26.11
C TYR A 144 44.18 32.10 27.25
N GLU A 145 45.35 31.44 27.27
CA GLU A 145 46.36 31.72 28.31
C GLU A 145 46.73 33.22 28.31
N GLY A 146 46.79 33.81 29.51
CA GLY A 146 47.05 35.21 29.73
C GLY A 146 45.88 36.16 29.42
N LYS A 147 44.80 35.69 28.83
CA LYS A 147 43.65 36.52 28.49
C LYS A 147 42.62 36.55 29.61
N LYS A 148 42.02 37.74 29.78
CA LYS A 148 40.89 37.93 30.70
C LYS A 148 39.60 37.55 30.00
N VAL A 149 38.84 36.59 30.55
CA VAL A 149 37.63 36.02 29.94
C VAL A 149 36.45 36.03 30.91
N LEU A 150 35.25 36.00 30.33
CA LEU A 150 33.98 35.76 30.98
C LEU A 150 33.55 34.31 30.70
N LEU A 151 33.25 33.57 31.76
CA LEU A 151 32.58 32.26 31.66
C LEU A 151 31.07 32.47 31.78
N LEU A 152 30.34 32.00 30.78
CA LEU A 152 28.92 32.23 30.60
C LEU A 152 28.16 30.89 30.50
N ALA A 153 27.11 30.72 31.29
CA ALA A 153 26.22 29.56 31.24
C ALA A 153 24.93 29.92 30.47
N PRO A 154 24.65 29.36 29.27
CA PRO A 154 23.42 29.63 28.53
C PRO A 154 22.22 28.95 29.19
N VAL A 155 21.31 29.76 29.81
CA VAL A 155 20.10 29.28 30.49
C VAL A 155 18.82 29.44 29.69
N VAL A 156 18.81 30.34 28.68
CA VAL A 156 17.72 30.50 27.72
C VAL A 156 18.31 30.66 26.34
N LYS A 157 17.86 29.83 25.38
CA LYS A 157 18.28 29.86 23.99
C LYS A 157 17.09 30.18 23.09
N GLN A 158 17.08 31.37 22.50
CA GLN A 158 16.13 31.84 21.47
C GLN A 158 14.64 31.50 21.77
N ARG A 159 14.16 31.90 22.97
CA ARG A 159 12.76 31.65 23.38
C ARG A 159 12.05 32.95 23.79
N LYS A 160 10.76 33.04 23.48
CA LYS A 160 9.88 34.11 23.94
C LYS A 160 9.60 33.95 25.43
N GLY A 161 9.57 35.06 26.16
CA GLY A 161 9.24 35.05 27.58
C GLY A 161 9.72 36.27 28.32
N HIS A 162 9.13 36.60 29.48
CA HIS A 162 9.53 37.72 30.30
C HIS A 162 10.63 37.38 31.33
N TYR A 163 10.83 36.09 31.64
CA TYR A 163 11.91 35.53 32.50
C TYR A 163 12.09 36.14 33.90
N LYS A 164 11.07 36.78 34.47
CA LYS A 164 11.13 37.40 35.81
C LYS A 164 11.53 36.41 36.90
N GLU A 165 10.88 35.23 36.90
CA GLU A 165 11.15 34.19 37.92
C GLU A 165 12.56 33.61 37.77
N LEU A 166 13.07 33.46 36.56
CA LEU A 166 14.43 33.02 36.28
C LEU A 166 15.46 34.00 36.89
N PHE A 167 15.29 35.32 36.65
CA PHE A 167 16.20 36.31 37.20
C PHE A 167 16.16 36.35 38.73
N GLU A 168 14.99 36.15 39.36
CA GLU A 168 14.89 36.06 40.83
C GLU A 168 15.58 34.79 41.37
N GLN A 169 15.47 33.65 40.67
CA GLN A 169 16.18 32.40 41.04
C GLN A 169 17.71 32.56 40.90
N LEU A 170 18.19 33.18 39.82
CA LEU A 170 19.61 33.42 39.59
C LEU A 170 20.19 34.31 40.68
N ARG A 171 19.45 35.34 41.07
CA ARG A 171 19.86 36.24 42.16
C ARG A 171 19.91 35.54 43.50
N LYS A 172 18.98 34.64 43.79
CA LYS A 172 19.04 33.79 45.01
C LYS A 172 20.28 32.88 45.03
N LYS A 173 20.76 32.46 43.84
CA LYS A 173 22.01 31.70 43.68
C LYS A 173 23.26 32.59 43.67
N SER A 174 23.14 33.88 43.98
CA SER A 174 24.23 34.87 43.99
C SER A 174 24.83 35.20 42.63
N PHE A 175 24.14 34.93 41.52
CA PHE A 175 24.54 35.44 40.24
C PHE A 175 23.99 36.86 40.04
N LEU A 176 24.88 37.79 39.75
CA LEU A 176 24.51 39.22 39.65
C LEU A 176 24.53 39.76 38.24
N THR A 177 25.18 39.07 37.33
CA THR A 177 25.34 39.53 35.93
C THR A 177 24.84 38.46 34.95
N VAL A 178 24.09 38.92 33.97
CA VAL A 178 23.65 38.12 32.82
C VAL A 178 24.02 38.84 31.52
N ARG A 179 24.17 38.06 30.46
CA ARG A 179 24.25 38.57 29.11
C ARG A 179 22.89 38.28 28.45
N VAL A 180 22.19 39.31 28.04
CA VAL A 180 20.87 39.22 27.39
C VAL A 180 21.03 39.74 25.97
N ASP A 181 20.69 38.91 24.98
CA ASP A 181 20.75 39.24 23.56
C ASP A 181 22.10 39.86 23.17
N GLY A 182 23.19 39.28 23.68
CA GLY A 182 24.56 39.70 23.41
C GLY A 182 25.08 40.85 24.29
N LYS A 183 24.26 41.43 25.18
CA LYS A 183 24.66 42.57 26.03
C LYS A 183 24.68 42.20 27.49
N LEU A 184 25.79 42.48 28.19
CA LEU A 184 25.91 42.30 29.64
C LEU A 184 25.01 43.27 30.40
N ARG A 185 24.26 42.76 31.39
CA ARG A 185 23.35 43.50 32.24
C ARG A 185 23.44 42.95 33.69
N GLU A 186 23.33 43.87 34.67
CA GLU A 186 23.15 43.46 36.05
C GLU A 186 21.70 43.03 36.31
N ILE A 187 21.51 41.98 37.10
CA ILE A 187 20.19 41.50 37.50
C ILE A 187 19.65 42.42 38.60
N THR A 188 18.72 43.30 38.27
CA THR A 188 18.02 44.19 39.21
C THR A 188 16.78 43.50 39.77
N TYR A 189 16.27 43.96 40.91
CA TYR A 189 15.05 43.46 41.51
C TYR A 189 13.84 43.68 40.57
N GLY A 190 13.07 42.63 40.30
CA GLY A 190 11.91 42.71 39.40
C GLY A 190 12.27 42.79 37.92
N MET A 191 13.53 42.54 37.52
CA MET A 191 13.95 42.52 36.11
C MET A 191 13.05 41.60 35.29
N LYS A 192 12.60 42.08 34.15
CA LYS A 192 11.79 41.34 33.15
C LYS A 192 12.18 41.74 31.73
N LEU A 193 12.03 40.81 30.81
CA LEU A 193 12.24 41.04 29.35
C LEU A 193 10.88 41.19 28.65
N ASP A 194 10.93 41.60 27.39
CA ASP A 194 9.73 41.71 26.54
C ASP A 194 9.17 40.31 26.25
N ARG A 195 7.92 40.07 26.68
CA ARG A 195 7.27 38.75 26.57
C ARG A 195 7.13 38.26 25.11
N TYR A 196 7.02 39.18 24.17
CA TYR A 196 6.72 38.86 22.76
C TYR A 196 7.97 38.72 21.89
N LYS A 197 9.14 39.16 22.38
CA LYS A 197 10.41 39.02 21.68
C LYS A 197 11.12 37.72 22.02
N ILE A 198 11.92 37.25 21.09
CA ILE A 198 12.80 36.10 21.27
C ILE A 198 14.05 36.58 22.00
N HIS A 199 14.42 35.92 23.11
CA HIS A 199 15.59 36.27 23.93
C HIS A 199 16.54 35.09 24.09
N SER A 200 17.81 35.39 24.21
CA SER A 200 18.85 34.49 24.69
C SER A 200 19.41 35.09 25.99
N VAL A 201 19.53 34.23 27.02
CA VAL A 201 20.04 34.66 28.32
C VAL A 201 21.17 33.74 28.79
N GLU A 202 22.34 34.30 29.01
CA GLU A 202 23.52 33.61 29.55
C GLU A 202 23.88 34.17 30.89
N VAL A 203 24.16 33.32 31.89
CA VAL A 203 24.58 33.72 33.21
C VAL A 203 26.09 33.83 33.28
N GLN A 204 26.61 34.98 33.72
CA GLN A 204 28.05 35.11 34.04
C GLN A 204 28.33 34.36 35.34
N THR A 205 29.06 33.25 35.24
CA THR A 205 29.44 32.44 36.44
C THR A 205 30.75 32.87 37.02
N ASP A 206 31.73 33.30 36.23
CA ASP A 206 33.00 33.83 36.68
C ASP A 206 33.63 34.81 35.65
N LYS A 207 34.55 35.63 36.11
CA LYS A 207 35.40 36.53 35.32
C LYS A 207 36.82 36.39 35.81
N LEU A 208 37.68 35.75 35.00
CA LEU A 208 39.05 35.45 35.44
C LEU A 208 40.05 35.57 34.30
N THR A 209 41.35 35.63 34.65
CA THR A 209 42.43 35.51 33.69
C THR A 209 42.87 34.05 33.63
N ILE A 210 42.87 33.46 32.41
CA ILE A 210 43.27 32.07 32.18
C ILE A 210 44.78 31.96 32.42
N SER A 211 45.21 31.11 33.33
CA SER A 211 46.61 30.77 33.52
C SER A 211 46.77 29.46 34.32
N GLU A 212 47.87 28.76 34.09
CA GLU A 212 48.19 27.57 34.89
C GLU A 212 48.20 27.80 36.41
N LYS A 213 48.59 29.01 36.86
CA LYS A 213 48.58 29.39 38.29
C LYS A 213 47.18 29.42 38.90
N ASN A 214 46.14 29.56 38.09
CA ASN A 214 44.73 29.59 38.53
C ASN A 214 43.97 28.29 38.17
N HIS A 215 44.69 27.20 37.97
CA HIS A 215 44.12 25.92 37.48
C HIS A 215 42.90 25.43 38.32
N ASP A 216 43.02 25.40 39.65
CA ASP A 216 41.92 24.87 40.48
C ASP A 216 40.69 25.78 40.50
N ARG A 217 40.90 27.10 40.45
CA ARG A 217 39.80 28.07 40.32
C ARG A 217 39.13 27.91 38.95
N LEU A 218 39.92 27.79 37.88
CA LEU A 218 39.41 27.63 36.53
C LEU A 218 38.58 26.35 36.41
N LEU A 219 39.05 25.23 36.98
CA LEU A 219 38.32 23.95 36.99
C LEU A 219 37.02 24.06 37.78
N ALA A 220 37.01 24.70 38.95
CA ALA A 220 35.83 24.93 39.76
C ALA A 220 34.79 25.80 39.00
N SER A 221 35.26 26.88 38.38
CA SER A 221 34.42 27.80 37.61
C SER A 221 33.86 27.13 36.34
N LEU A 222 34.67 26.30 35.66
CA LEU A 222 34.25 25.49 34.50
C LEU A 222 33.12 24.52 34.94
N ARG A 223 33.30 23.76 36.01
CA ARG A 223 32.28 22.85 36.51
C ARG A 223 30.98 23.56 36.89
N LEU A 224 31.09 24.71 37.55
CA LEU A 224 29.92 25.51 37.87
C LEU A 224 29.20 26.00 36.61
N THR A 225 29.95 26.49 35.63
CA THR A 225 29.39 26.98 34.35
C THR A 225 28.69 25.88 33.60
N LEU A 226 29.30 24.69 33.46
CA LEU A 226 28.69 23.52 32.82
C LEU A 226 27.45 23.03 33.59
N LYS A 227 27.45 23.09 34.92
CA LYS A 227 26.30 22.69 35.73
C LYS A 227 25.11 23.65 35.52
N GLU A 228 25.33 24.97 35.58
CA GLU A 228 24.25 25.96 35.39
C GLU A 228 23.79 26.07 33.95
N GLY A 229 24.66 25.77 32.96
CA GLY A 229 24.36 25.76 31.50
C GLY A 229 23.94 24.42 30.96
N ASP A 230 23.57 23.46 31.81
CA ASP A 230 23.14 22.11 31.42
C ASP A 230 24.13 21.43 30.44
N GLY A 231 25.42 21.38 30.84
CA GLY A 231 26.51 20.80 30.07
C GLY A 231 27.08 21.68 28.96
N VAL A 232 26.59 22.90 28.82
CA VAL A 232 27.06 23.86 27.78
C VAL A 232 27.68 25.07 28.48
N MET A 233 28.82 25.55 28.00
CA MET A 233 29.42 26.79 28.41
C MET A 233 29.80 27.66 27.22
N MET A 234 29.78 28.98 27.44
CA MET A 234 30.33 29.95 26.52
C MET A 234 31.51 30.68 27.21
N ILE A 235 32.48 31.00 26.39
CA ILE A 235 33.56 31.89 26.83
C ILE A 235 33.55 33.13 25.94
N GLN A 236 33.69 34.30 26.58
CA GLN A 236 33.81 35.57 25.90
C GLN A 236 35.09 36.26 26.36
N GLU A 237 35.96 36.66 25.44
CA GLU A 237 37.13 37.44 25.75
C GLU A 237 36.71 38.87 26.18
N HIS A 238 37.16 39.29 27.33
CA HIS A 238 36.78 40.59 27.90
C HIS A 238 37.11 41.74 26.98
N GLY A 239 36.14 42.61 26.70
CA GLY A 239 36.28 43.73 25.79
C GLY A 239 36.01 43.40 24.31
N THR A 240 35.67 42.15 23.98
CA THR A 240 35.28 41.74 22.63
C THR A 240 33.89 41.13 22.61
N ASN A 241 33.28 41.06 21.44
CA ASN A 241 32.03 40.34 21.27
C ASN A 241 32.25 38.88 20.75
N LYS A 242 33.52 38.48 20.62
CA LYS A 242 33.84 37.14 20.17
C LYS A 242 33.49 36.11 21.25
N VAL A 243 32.70 35.14 20.91
CA VAL A 243 32.32 34.04 21.80
C VAL A 243 32.76 32.70 21.18
N ALA A 244 33.13 31.78 22.07
CA ALA A 244 33.35 30.38 21.70
C ALA A 244 32.50 29.49 22.60
N TYR A 245 32.06 28.39 22.07
CA TYR A 245 31.22 27.44 22.78
C TYR A 245 31.96 26.14 23.07
N PHE A 246 31.70 25.59 24.26
CA PHE A 246 32.19 24.29 24.69
C PHE A 246 31.02 23.51 25.30
N SER A 247 30.95 22.23 25.03
CA SER A 247 29.81 21.41 25.47
C SER A 247 30.23 20.00 25.80
N ARG A 248 29.59 19.43 26.81
CA ARG A 248 29.59 17.99 27.07
C ARG A 248 28.62 17.22 26.18
N HIS A 249 27.70 17.91 25.48
CA HIS A 249 26.81 17.39 24.46
C HIS A 249 27.37 17.66 23.07
N LEU A 250 26.86 16.97 22.08
CA LEU A 250 27.21 17.26 20.68
C LEU A 250 26.81 18.69 20.33
N MET A 251 27.77 19.50 19.94
CA MET A 251 27.57 20.91 19.64
C MET A 251 28.46 21.37 18.50
N ASP A 252 27.93 22.27 17.68
CA ASP A 252 28.70 23.05 16.72
C ASP A 252 29.47 24.15 17.44
N PRO A 253 30.82 24.12 17.43
CA PRO A 253 31.63 25.09 18.16
C PRO A 253 31.53 26.51 17.58
N GLU A 254 31.07 26.68 16.32
CA GLU A 254 30.97 28.01 15.68
C GLU A 254 29.62 28.68 15.96
N THR A 255 28.53 27.92 15.85
CA THR A 255 27.17 28.46 15.95
C THR A 255 26.53 28.24 17.33
N GLY A 256 27.08 27.33 18.16
CA GLY A 256 26.51 26.95 19.45
C GLY A 256 25.26 26.07 19.31
N LEU A 257 24.91 25.60 18.08
CA LEU A 257 23.85 24.64 17.85
C LEU A 257 24.20 23.33 18.57
N SER A 258 23.31 22.82 19.41
CA SER A 258 23.52 21.57 20.12
C SER A 258 22.44 20.54 19.73
N TYR A 259 22.87 19.30 19.53
CA TYR A 259 21.98 18.15 19.33
C TYR A 259 21.80 17.38 20.63
N ASN A 260 20.63 16.76 20.77
CA ASN A 260 20.39 15.80 21.82
C ASN A 260 21.31 14.58 21.68
N GLU A 261 21.51 13.85 22.78
CA GLU A 261 22.28 12.62 22.72
C GLU A 261 21.59 11.62 21.78
N PRO A 262 22.33 11.07 20.77
CA PRO A 262 21.68 10.24 19.74
C PRO A 262 21.20 8.92 20.34
N ALA A 263 19.89 8.70 20.26
CA ALA A 263 19.23 7.45 20.66
C ALA A 263 18.39 6.91 19.50
N PRO A 264 18.13 5.60 19.42
CA PRO A 264 17.38 5.01 18.30
C PRO A 264 16.01 5.64 18.05
N HIS A 265 15.35 6.18 19.07
CA HIS A 265 14.05 6.85 18.91
C HIS A 265 14.14 8.22 18.20
N ASN A 266 15.32 8.88 18.21
CA ASN A 266 15.54 10.12 17.45
C ASN A 266 15.57 9.88 15.93
N PHE A 267 15.86 8.65 15.50
CA PHE A 267 15.87 8.24 14.10
C PHE A 267 14.58 7.53 13.67
N SER A 268 13.53 7.61 14.50
CA SER A 268 12.23 7.01 14.19
C SER A 268 11.24 8.06 13.71
N PHE A 269 10.73 7.89 12.50
CA PHE A 269 9.66 8.75 11.98
C PHE A 269 8.29 8.49 12.65
N ASN A 270 8.18 7.44 13.47
CA ASN A 270 7.01 7.14 14.31
C ASN A 270 7.12 7.75 15.72
N SER A 271 8.29 8.28 16.08
CA SER A 271 8.53 8.95 17.37
C SER A 271 8.39 10.47 17.21
N PRO A 272 7.74 11.17 18.15
CA PRO A 272 7.69 12.64 18.14
C PRO A 272 9.08 13.29 18.12
N ASN A 273 10.08 12.64 18.73
CA ASN A 273 11.45 13.16 18.83
C ASN A 273 12.23 13.07 17.51
N GLY A 274 11.86 12.14 16.60
CA GLY A 274 12.56 11.92 15.35
C GLY A 274 11.78 12.35 14.12
N SER A 275 10.45 12.43 14.21
CA SER A 275 9.61 12.74 13.05
C SER A 275 9.77 14.19 12.56
N CYS A 276 9.67 14.38 11.25
CA CYS A 276 9.58 15.71 10.66
C CYS A 276 8.35 16.46 11.22
N PRO A 277 8.48 17.67 11.74
CA PRO A 277 7.38 18.40 12.35
C PRO A 277 6.27 18.75 11.35
N ARG A 278 6.61 18.99 10.07
CA ARG A 278 5.65 19.37 9.02
C ARG A 278 4.81 18.20 8.54
N CYS A 279 5.42 17.09 8.14
CA CYS A 279 4.70 15.92 7.63
C CYS A 279 4.38 14.87 8.71
N LYS A 280 4.78 15.10 9.97
CA LYS A 280 4.56 14.18 11.10
C LYS A 280 5.01 12.74 10.79
N GLY A 281 6.13 12.60 10.06
CA GLY A 281 6.72 11.32 9.71
C GLY A 281 6.15 10.64 8.46
N LEU A 282 5.28 11.29 7.69
CA LEU A 282 4.68 10.71 6.47
C LEU A 282 5.59 10.83 5.25
N GLY A 283 6.52 11.81 5.22
CA GLY A 283 7.40 12.09 4.07
C GLY A 283 6.73 12.92 2.98
N GLU A 284 5.42 13.02 3.00
CA GLU A 284 4.58 13.72 2.05
C GLU A 284 3.63 14.66 2.80
N VAL A 285 3.22 15.72 2.13
CA VAL A 285 2.20 16.65 2.59
C VAL A 285 1.09 16.71 1.57
N ARG A 286 -0.14 16.84 2.02
CA ARG A 286 -1.25 17.12 1.13
C ARG A 286 -1.33 18.62 0.89
N VAL A 287 -1.31 18.99 -0.37
CA VAL A 287 -1.50 20.36 -0.83
C VAL A 287 -2.78 20.46 -1.61
N ILE A 288 -3.36 21.63 -1.62
CA ILE A 288 -4.56 21.92 -2.40
C ILE A 288 -4.19 21.86 -3.89
N ASP A 289 -5.06 21.24 -4.67
CA ASP A 289 -4.95 21.15 -6.11
C ASP A 289 -5.93 22.13 -6.77
N LEU A 290 -5.39 23.24 -7.28
CA LEU A 290 -6.16 24.31 -7.91
C LEU A 290 -6.93 23.83 -9.14
N ASP A 291 -6.36 22.94 -9.93
CA ASP A 291 -7.00 22.44 -11.16
C ASP A 291 -8.19 21.52 -10.82
N SER A 292 -8.12 20.80 -9.71
CA SER A 292 -9.24 20.03 -9.18
C SER A 292 -10.33 20.89 -8.54
N ILE A 293 -9.95 22.02 -7.95
CA ILE A 293 -10.91 23.00 -7.40
C ILE A 293 -11.61 23.75 -8.52
N ILE A 294 -10.90 24.14 -9.58
CA ILE A 294 -11.37 24.96 -10.72
C ILE A 294 -11.11 24.20 -12.04
N PRO A 295 -11.82 23.09 -12.31
CA PRO A 295 -11.56 22.25 -13.49
C PRO A 295 -12.04 22.91 -14.80
N ASP A 296 -12.92 23.89 -14.72
CA ASP A 296 -13.51 24.55 -15.89
C ASP A 296 -13.52 26.08 -15.68
N ARG A 297 -12.45 26.73 -16.08
CA ARG A 297 -12.29 28.20 -15.99
C ARG A 297 -13.25 28.99 -16.89
N SER A 298 -14.01 28.33 -17.79
CA SER A 298 -15.06 28.98 -18.57
C SER A 298 -16.33 29.28 -17.76
N LYS A 299 -16.53 28.58 -16.64
CA LYS A 299 -17.62 28.81 -15.70
C LYS A 299 -17.32 29.98 -14.79
N SER A 300 -18.40 30.63 -14.31
CA SER A 300 -18.28 31.64 -13.26
C SER A 300 -18.37 31.04 -11.87
N ILE A 301 -17.89 31.75 -10.85
CA ILE A 301 -18.03 31.37 -9.43
C ILE A 301 -19.51 31.18 -9.10
N TYR A 302 -20.39 32.09 -9.60
CA TYR A 302 -21.83 32.02 -9.42
C TYR A 302 -22.43 30.72 -9.98
N ALA A 303 -21.97 30.25 -11.12
CA ALA A 303 -22.45 29.03 -11.77
C ALA A 303 -21.84 27.74 -11.19
N GLY A 304 -21.00 27.84 -10.15
CA GLY A 304 -20.32 26.70 -9.52
C GLY A 304 -18.99 26.32 -10.16
N GLY A 305 -18.25 27.28 -10.69
CA GLY A 305 -16.93 27.09 -11.27
C GLY A 305 -15.87 26.68 -10.22
N ILE A 306 -16.12 26.96 -8.93
CA ILE A 306 -15.33 26.47 -7.79
C ILE A 306 -16.08 25.28 -7.18
N LEU A 307 -15.64 24.06 -7.49
CA LEU A 307 -16.35 22.83 -7.14
C LEU A 307 -16.64 22.63 -5.63
N PRO A 308 -15.73 22.91 -4.69
CA PRO A 308 -16.00 22.75 -3.26
C PRO A 308 -17.14 23.64 -2.75
N LEU A 309 -17.35 24.82 -3.34
CA LEU A 309 -18.41 25.73 -2.97
C LEU A 309 -19.75 25.40 -3.61
N GLY A 310 -19.71 24.76 -4.79
CA GLY A 310 -20.87 24.49 -5.61
C GLY A 310 -21.49 25.76 -6.23
N LYS A 311 -22.77 25.69 -6.63
CA LYS A 311 -23.48 26.85 -7.15
C LYS A 311 -23.72 27.89 -6.05
N TYR A 312 -23.82 29.16 -6.45
CA TYR A 312 -24.07 30.26 -5.55
C TYR A 312 -25.23 29.98 -4.58
N ARG A 313 -24.99 30.24 -3.33
CA ARG A 313 -25.99 30.22 -2.24
C ARG A 313 -25.73 31.36 -1.28
N ARG A 314 -26.77 31.80 -0.60
CA ARG A 314 -26.68 32.88 0.38
C ARG A 314 -25.97 32.41 1.65
N SER A 315 -24.65 32.46 1.67
CA SER A 315 -23.81 32.08 2.81
C SER A 315 -22.74 33.13 3.06
N LEU A 316 -22.18 33.14 4.27
CA LEU A 316 -21.09 34.05 4.66
C LEU A 316 -19.88 33.93 3.73
N VAL A 317 -19.49 32.70 3.36
CA VAL A 317 -18.36 32.47 2.47
C VAL A 317 -18.56 33.17 1.10
N PHE A 318 -19.76 33.08 0.51
CA PHE A 318 -20.03 33.78 -0.75
C PHE A 318 -20.07 35.29 -0.59
N ALA A 319 -20.49 35.81 0.56
CA ALA A 319 -20.46 37.26 0.83
C ALA A 319 -19.01 37.78 0.96
N LEU A 320 -18.14 37.01 1.60
CA LEU A 320 -16.72 37.34 1.67
C LEU A 320 -16.04 37.29 0.29
N ILE A 321 -16.39 36.31 -0.55
CA ILE A 321 -15.88 36.23 -1.93
C ILE A 321 -16.44 37.38 -2.79
N GLU A 322 -17.69 37.78 -2.62
CA GLU A 322 -18.27 38.96 -3.27
C GLU A 322 -17.49 40.24 -2.90
N ALA A 323 -17.22 40.43 -1.61
CA ALA A 323 -16.43 41.58 -1.13
C ALA A 323 -14.96 41.56 -1.68
N LEU A 324 -14.35 40.39 -1.79
CA LEU A 324 -13.05 40.25 -2.46
C LEU A 324 -13.13 40.61 -3.95
N CYS A 325 -14.15 40.13 -4.64
CA CYS A 325 -14.36 40.49 -6.04
C CYS A 325 -14.53 42.01 -6.23
N ASP A 326 -15.28 42.67 -5.34
CA ASP A 326 -15.47 44.15 -5.36
C ASP A 326 -14.14 44.88 -5.17
N LYS A 327 -13.23 44.39 -4.28
CA LYS A 327 -11.89 44.92 -4.07
C LYS A 327 -11.07 44.93 -5.38
N TYR A 328 -11.23 43.90 -6.23
CA TYR A 328 -10.54 43.76 -7.51
C TYR A 328 -11.35 44.24 -8.73
N GLU A 329 -12.42 44.98 -8.54
CA GLU A 329 -13.36 45.45 -9.58
C GLU A 329 -13.86 44.32 -10.50
N ALA A 330 -14.05 43.12 -9.92
CA ALA A 330 -14.42 41.89 -10.61
C ALA A 330 -15.84 41.45 -10.21
N SER A 331 -16.45 40.55 -10.97
CA SER A 331 -17.79 40.02 -10.68
C SER A 331 -17.78 38.50 -10.53
N ILE A 332 -18.45 37.98 -9.51
CA ILE A 332 -18.62 36.51 -9.32
C ILE A 332 -19.38 35.85 -10.49
N LYS A 333 -20.03 36.62 -11.35
CA LYS A 333 -20.76 36.18 -12.55
C LYS A 333 -19.87 36.12 -13.79
N ALA A 334 -18.66 36.71 -13.75
CA ALA A 334 -17.70 36.62 -14.83
C ALA A 334 -17.08 35.21 -14.91
N PRO A 335 -16.73 34.74 -16.11
CA PRO A 335 -15.94 33.51 -16.23
C PRO A 335 -14.62 33.58 -15.44
N ILE A 336 -14.27 32.52 -14.74
CA ILE A 336 -13.04 32.47 -13.91
C ILE A 336 -11.78 32.78 -14.73
N ALA A 337 -11.75 32.38 -16.00
CA ALA A 337 -10.65 32.72 -16.93
C ALA A 337 -10.41 34.22 -17.12
N LYS A 338 -11.36 35.09 -16.77
CA LYS A 338 -11.26 36.55 -16.87
C LYS A 338 -10.96 37.24 -15.54
N LEU A 339 -10.91 36.47 -14.44
CA LEU A 339 -10.62 37.03 -13.12
C LEU A 339 -9.10 37.18 -12.95
N PRO A 340 -8.63 38.19 -12.21
CA PRO A 340 -7.22 38.32 -11.85
C PRO A 340 -6.72 37.10 -11.08
N GLU A 341 -5.50 36.63 -11.36
CA GLU A 341 -4.90 35.49 -10.66
C GLU A 341 -4.67 35.78 -9.16
N ASP A 342 -4.34 37.04 -8.79
CA ASP A 342 -4.21 37.45 -7.39
C ASP A 342 -5.54 37.30 -6.61
N LEU A 343 -6.66 37.66 -7.23
CA LEU A 343 -7.99 37.43 -6.66
C LEU A 343 -8.27 35.94 -6.46
N LEU A 344 -7.92 35.10 -7.44
CA LEU A 344 -8.11 33.66 -7.33
C LEU A 344 -7.24 33.07 -6.21
N THR A 345 -6.04 33.58 -6.05
CA THR A 345 -5.14 33.19 -4.95
C THR A 345 -5.73 33.58 -3.60
N GLU A 346 -6.19 34.83 -3.42
CA GLU A 346 -6.86 35.24 -2.17
C GLU A 346 -8.14 34.43 -1.89
N ILE A 347 -8.94 34.10 -2.91
CA ILE A 347 -10.14 33.26 -2.74
C ILE A 347 -9.76 31.85 -2.25
N VAL A 348 -8.68 31.26 -2.75
CA VAL A 348 -8.29 29.88 -2.43
C VAL A 348 -7.43 29.80 -1.18
N GLU A 349 -6.39 30.65 -1.05
CA GLU A 349 -5.42 30.59 0.04
C GLU A 349 -5.77 31.47 1.24
N GLY A 350 -6.65 32.47 1.05
CA GLY A 350 -7.05 33.44 2.06
C GLY A 350 -6.47 34.83 1.80
N SER A 351 -7.02 35.83 2.49
CA SER A 351 -6.59 37.22 2.42
C SER A 351 -5.77 37.60 3.66
N GLU A 352 -4.66 38.31 3.46
CA GLU A 352 -3.87 38.87 4.57
C GLU A 352 -4.59 40.03 5.25
N GLU A 353 -5.52 40.68 4.55
CA GLU A 353 -6.31 41.80 5.05
C GLU A 353 -7.68 41.31 5.51
N ASP A 354 -8.14 41.86 6.63
CA ASP A 354 -9.50 41.61 7.11
C ASP A 354 -10.56 42.21 6.15
N ILE A 355 -11.59 41.42 5.85
CA ILE A 355 -12.68 41.82 4.95
C ILE A 355 -13.79 42.46 5.76
N ILE A 356 -14.27 43.64 5.31
CA ILE A 356 -15.40 44.32 5.91
C ILE A 356 -16.65 44.14 5.03
N LEU A 357 -17.68 43.54 5.59
CA LEU A 357 -18.96 43.38 4.90
C LEU A 357 -19.82 44.63 5.03
N HIS A 358 -20.37 45.11 3.91
CA HIS A 358 -21.27 46.25 3.86
C HIS A 358 -22.74 45.86 3.60
N GLU A 359 -23.03 44.60 3.45
CA GLU A 359 -24.34 44.08 3.10
C GLU A 359 -25.31 44.01 4.30
N ASP A 360 -26.58 44.43 4.06
CA ASP A 360 -27.65 44.37 5.08
C ASP A 360 -28.03 42.91 5.45
N ARG A 361 -27.68 41.94 4.63
CA ARG A 361 -27.94 40.50 4.83
C ARG A 361 -27.25 39.91 6.05
N PHE A 362 -26.16 40.51 6.50
CA PHE A 362 -25.36 40.11 7.67
C PHE A 362 -25.24 41.29 8.62
N ALA A 363 -26.39 41.87 9.00
CA ALA A 363 -26.47 43.11 9.81
C ALA A 363 -25.60 43.05 11.10
N GLU A 364 -25.55 41.91 11.74
CA GLU A 364 -24.70 41.68 12.94
C GLU A 364 -23.21 41.73 12.69
N LEU A 365 -22.72 41.48 11.44
CA LEU A 365 -21.35 41.49 11.03
C LEU A 365 -20.97 42.71 10.22
N ARG A 366 -21.90 43.64 10.01
CA ARG A 366 -21.67 44.86 9.23
C ARG A 366 -20.64 45.76 9.89
N GLY A 367 -19.61 46.08 9.13
CA GLY A 367 -18.49 46.91 9.61
C GLY A 367 -17.53 46.23 10.59
N VAL A 368 -17.69 44.93 10.85
CA VAL A 368 -16.75 44.12 11.64
C VAL A 368 -15.69 43.56 10.72
N PRO A 369 -14.40 43.74 11.02
CA PRO A 369 -13.32 43.11 10.26
C PRO A 369 -13.38 41.58 10.46
N ILE A 370 -13.43 40.83 9.35
CA ILE A 370 -13.53 39.37 9.32
C ILE A 370 -12.32 38.82 8.59
N SER A 371 -11.55 37.97 9.25
CA SER A 371 -10.47 37.21 8.64
C SER A 371 -11.04 36.16 7.67
N TYR A 372 -10.48 36.08 6.49
CA TYR A 372 -10.83 35.07 5.49
C TYR A 372 -9.63 34.16 5.20
N ASP A 373 -9.67 32.97 5.77
CA ASP A 373 -8.59 32.00 5.70
C ASP A 373 -8.54 31.21 4.36
N GLY A 374 -9.46 31.47 3.43
CA GLY A 374 -9.52 30.83 2.13
C GLY A 374 -10.26 29.48 2.09
N ILE A 375 -10.57 29.03 0.87
CA ILE A 375 -11.21 27.72 0.64
C ILE A 375 -10.29 26.58 1.09
N ALA A 376 -8.99 26.75 0.95
CA ALA A 376 -7.98 25.79 1.37
C ALA A 376 -8.07 25.50 2.88
N ALA A 377 -8.14 26.54 3.69
CA ALA A 377 -8.29 26.40 5.15
C ALA A 377 -9.64 25.78 5.53
N LEU A 378 -10.74 26.17 4.85
CA LEU A 378 -12.05 25.58 5.07
C LEU A 378 -12.06 24.07 4.77
N LEU A 379 -11.40 23.63 3.71
CA LEU A 379 -11.25 22.22 3.38
C LEU A 379 -10.38 21.48 4.42
N MET A 380 -9.32 22.10 4.94
CA MET A 380 -8.42 21.50 5.91
C MET A 380 -9.03 21.45 7.32
N ALA A 381 -9.78 22.48 7.75
CA ALA A 381 -10.44 22.55 9.05
C ALA A 381 -11.50 21.44 9.22
N GLN A 382 -12.28 21.14 8.18
CA GLN A 382 -13.23 20.03 8.19
C GLN A 382 -12.59 18.65 8.42
N ARG A 383 -11.29 18.53 8.24
CA ARG A 383 -10.53 17.30 8.47
C ARG A 383 -10.11 17.11 9.93
N GLU A 384 -9.93 18.18 10.67
CA GLU A 384 -9.47 18.15 12.07
C GLU A 384 -10.60 17.84 13.06
N GLU A 385 -11.86 17.88 12.61
CA GLU A 385 -13.00 17.43 13.41
C GLU A 385 -12.95 15.90 13.58
N GLU A 386 -12.92 15.43 14.83
CA GLU A 386 -12.80 14.01 15.20
C GLU A 386 -13.91 13.10 14.64
N ASP A 387 -15.04 13.66 14.17
CA ASP A 387 -16.21 12.96 13.63
C ASP A 387 -16.39 13.07 12.10
N THR A 388 -15.32 13.37 11.35
CA THR A 388 -15.41 13.51 9.89
C THR A 388 -15.88 12.20 9.24
N SER A 389 -17.03 12.23 8.55
CA SER A 389 -17.54 11.05 7.86
C SER A 389 -16.58 10.58 6.75
N ARG A 390 -16.53 9.26 6.49
CA ARG A 390 -15.71 8.69 5.38
C ARG A 390 -16.07 9.27 4.02
N GLU A 391 -17.28 9.79 3.85
CA GLU A 391 -17.75 10.44 2.62
C GLU A 391 -17.14 11.83 2.47
N THR A 392 -17.07 12.59 3.56
CA THR A 392 -16.40 13.91 3.60
C THR A 392 -14.90 13.77 3.34
N GLU A 393 -14.25 12.78 3.93
CA GLU A 393 -12.83 12.52 3.68
C GLU A 393 -12.55 12.17 2.21
N LYS A 394 -13.39 11.34 1.57
CA LYS A 394 -13.29 11.05 0.13
C LYS A 394 -13.52 12.26 -0.74
N TRP A 395 -14.50 13.10 -0.35
CA TRP A 395 -14.81 14.33 -1.09
C TRP A 395 -13.64 15.30 -1.03
N MET A 396 -13.02 15.51 0.14
CA MET A 396 -11.84 16.36 0.29
C MET A 396 -10.62 15.84 -0.46
N THR A 397 -10.45 14.52 -0.52
CA THR A 397 -9.33 13.88 -1.24
C THR A 397 -9.35 14.20 -2.74
N GLN A 398 -10.49 14.55 -3.32
CA GLN A 398 -10.61 14.96 -4.72
C GLN A 398 -9.97 16.32 -5.02
N PHE A 399 -9.79 17.17 -4.02
CA PHE A 399 -9.28 18.54 -4.15
C PHE A 399 -7.84 18.69 -3.61
N THR A 400 -7.19 17.59 -3.27
CA THR A 400 -5.84 17.60 -2.72
C THR A 400 -4.95 16.64 -3.47
N ARG A 401 -3.70 17.03 -3.70
CA ARG A 401 -2.65 16.15 -4.21
C ARG A 401 -1.57 15.91 -3.14
N SER A 402 -0.88 14.78 -3.22
CA SER A 402 0.24 14.47 -2.34
C SER A 402 1.52 15.00 -2.98
N GLU A 403 2.28 15.77 -2.23
CA GLU A 403 3.60 16.26 -2.64
C GLU A 403 4.66 15.85 -1.63
N VAL A 404 5.89 15.69 -2.12
CA VAL A 404 7.04 15.43 -1.25
C VAL A 404 7.18 16.57 -0.24
N CYS A 405 7.31 16.25 1.03
CA CYS A 405 7.44 17.25 2.08
C CYS A 405 8.65 18.17 1.82
N PRO A 406 8.46 19.48 1.68
CA PRO A 406 9.54 20.42 1.36
C PRO A 406 10.56 20.59 2.50
N GLU A 407 10.25 20.16 3.72
CA GLU A 407 11.15 20.27 4.86
C GLU A 407 12.10 19.07 4.99
N CYS A 408 11.57 17.86 4.83
CA CYS A 408 12.37 16.63 4.96
C CYS A 408 12.69 15.97 3.62
N HIS A 409 12.21 16.50 2.50
CA HIS A 409 12.43 15.99 1.14
C HIS A 409 12.17 14.47 1.01
N GLY A 410 11.09 14.01 1.66
CA GLY A 410 10.73 12.57 1.69
C GLY A 410 11.44 11.74 2.75
N GLY A 411 12.44 12.30 3.45
CA GLY A 411 13.21 11.60 4.48
C GLY A 411 12.46 11.30 5.78
N ARG A 412 11.23 11.82 5.96
CA ARG A 412 10.30 11.57 7.09
C ARG A 412 10.79 12.05 8.46
N LEU A 413 12.05 12.36 8.62
CA LEU A 413 12.70 12.73 9.87
C LEU A 413 12.91 14.24 9.99
N ASN A 414 13.16 14.69 11.21
CA ASN A 414 13.51 16.07 11.51
C ASN A 414 14.92 16.40 10.99
N LYS A 415 15.27 17.70 10.97
CA LYS A 415 16.55 18.19 10.45
C LYS A 415 17.75 17.63 11.21
N GLU A 416 17.64 17.49 12.53
CA GLU A 416 18.71 16.96 13.37
C GLU A 416 19.04 15.51 12.97
N ALA A 417 18.05 14.61 12.93
CA ALA A 417 18.24 13.22 12.57
C ALA A 417 18.78 13.02 11.15
N LEU A 418 18.39 13.89 10.20
CA LEU A 418 18.89 13.85 8.82
C LEU A 418 20.32 14.40 8.66
N HIS A 419 20.92 14.94 9.72
CA HIS A 419 22.31 15.43 9.72
C HIS A 419 23.28 14.51 10.48
N TYR A 420 22.91 13.23 10.65
CA TYR A 420 23.81 12.17 11.02
C TYR A 420 24.19 11.36 9.78
N PHE A 421 25.50 11.16 9.56
CA PHE A 421 26.02 10.51 8.36
C PHE A 421 26.84 9.27 8.70
N ILE A 422 26.70 8.24 7.87
CA ILE A 422 27.54 7.03 7.84
C ILE A 422 27.94 6.76 6.38
N GLY A 423 29.22 6.61 6.08
CA GLY A 423 29.68 6.42 4.73
C GLY A 423 29.24 7.49 3.73
N GLY A 424 29.05 8.73 4.23
CA GLY A 424 28.62 9.89 3.44
C GLY A 424 27.13 9.98 3.14
N LYS A 425 26.29 9.15 3.78
CA LYS A 425 24.83 9.15 3.60
C LYS A 425 24.08 9.25 4.92
N ASN A 426 22.96 9.98 4.93
CA ASN A 426 22.04 10.01 6.06
C ASN A 426 21.00 8.86 5.97
N ILE A 427 20.30 8.61 7.08
CA ILE A 427 19.33 7.50 7.16
C ILE A 427 18.15 7.67 6.19
N GLY A 428 17.73 8.89 5.87
CA GLY A 428 16.66 9.17 4.90
C GLY A 428 17.08 8.82 3.47
N GLU A 429 18.31 9.17 3.08
CA GLU A 429 18.89 8.80 1.79
C GLU A 429 19.03 7.28 1.66
N VAL A 430 19.55 6.62 2.70
CA VAL A 430 19.69 5.16 2.73
C VAL A 430 18.32 4.47 2.63
N ALA A 431 17.31 4.96 3.35
CA ALA A 431 15.95 4.42 3.28
C ALA A 431 15.29 4.58 1.90
N SER A 432 15.69 5.59 1.13
CA SER A 432 15.16 5.88 -0.21
C SER A 432 15.89 5.12 -1.33
N MET A 433 16.99 4.43 -1.01
CA MET A 433 17.72 3.61 -2.00
C MET A 433 16.93 2.36 -2.37
N GLU A 434 17.03 1.92 -3.62
CA GLU A 434 16.60 0.58 -4.02
C GLU A 434 17.44 -0.48 -3.29
N LEU A 435 16.81 -1.60 -2.90
CA LEU A 435 17.47 -2.62 -2.07
C LEU A 435 18.72 -3.20 -2.73
N THR A 436 18.77 -3.31 -4.08
CA THR A 436 19.97 -3.70 -4.83
C THR A 436 21.11 -2.70 -4.65
N HIS A 437 20.84 -1.41 -4.79
CA HIS A 437 21.85 -0.37 -4.59
C HIS A 437 22.26 -0.25 -3.12
N LEU A 438 21.33 -0.50 -2.18
CA LEU A 438 21.62 -0.57 -0.77
C LEU A 438 22.61 -1.69 -0.44
N ALA A 439 22.43 -2.87 -1.06
CA ALA A 439 23.36 -4.00 -0.89
C ALA A 439 24.77 -3.63 -1.35
N THR A 440 24.91 -3.06 -2.54
CA THR A 440 26.21 -2.61 -3.08
C THR A 440 26.85 -1.52 -2.20
N TRP A 441 26.04 -0.59 -1.68
CA TRP A 441 26.57 0.43 -0.76
C TRP A 441 27.06 -0.17 0.55
N LEU A 442 26.38 -1.19 1.09
CA LEU A 442 26.78 -1.91 2.31
C LEU A 442 28.06 -2.74 2.13
N GLU A 443 28.31 -3.28 0.94
CA GLU A 443 29.56 -4.01 0.62
C GLU A 443 30.79 -3.10 0.75
N GLY A 444 30.71 -1.85 0.27
CA GLY A 444 31.82 -0.88 0.33
C GLY A 444 31.79 0.02 1.57
N LEU A 445 30.91 -0.24 2.56
CA LEU A 445 30.74 0.65 3.71
C LEU A 445 31.86 0.54 4.72
N GLU A 446 32.34 -0.67 4.99
CA GLU A 446 33.36 -0.93 6.05
C GLU A 446 34.67 -0.18 5.81
N ASP A 447 35.06 0.01 4.55
CA ASP A 447 36.26 0.76 4.17
C ASP A 447 36.14 2.28 4.43
N LYS A 448 34.93 2.78 4.56
CA LYS A 448 34.61 4.18 4.86
C LYS A 448 34.43 4.48 6.34
N LEU A 449 34.43 3.45 7.17
CA LEU A 449 34.25 3.58 8.62
C LEU A 449 35.60 3.72 9.35
N THR A 450 35.60 4.54 10.38
CA THR A 450 36.73 4.58 11.34
C THR A 450 36.84 3.23 12.08
N PRO A 451 38.01 2.88 12.64
CA PRO A 451 38.16 1.61 13.39
C PRO A 451 37.13 1.46 14.52
N GLN A 452 36.82 2.54 15.23
CA GLN A 452 35.82 2.54 16.30
C GLN A 452 34.40 2.30 15.76
N GLN A 453 34.03 3.01 14.68
CA GLN A 453 32.73 2.81 14.03
C GLN A 453 32.59 1.37 13.49
N ARG A 454 33.65 0.82 12.93
CA ARG A 454 33.66 -0.55 12.41
C ARG A 454 33.36 -1.57 13.51
N THR A 455 34.02 -1.44 14.68
CA THR A 455 33.78 -2.34 15.81
C THR A 455 32.33 -2.28 16.29
N ILE A 456 31.76 -1.08 16.37
CA ILE A 456 30.36 -0.87 16.79
C ILE A 456 29.37 -1.43 15.76
N ALA A 457 29.68 -1.27 14.47
CA ALA A 457 28.76 -1.60 13.37
C ALA A 457 28.72 -3.08 13.00
N THR A 458 29.75 -3.88 13.30
CA THR A 458 29.95 -5.24 12.80
C THR A 458 28.71 -6.13 12.94
N GLU A 459 28.17 -6.31 14.14
CA GLU A 459 27.00 -7.18 14.36
C GLU A 459 25.72 -6.60 13.73
N VAL A 460 25.55 -5.28 13.79
CA VAL A 460 24.37 -4.62 13.19
C VAL A 460 24.39 -4.75 11.65
N LEU A 461 25.55 -4.57 11.02
CA LEU A 461 25.71 -4.73 9.57
C LEU A 461 25.47 -6.18 9.13
N LYS A 462 25.90 -7.16 9.90
CA LYS A 462 25.64 -8.57 9.65
C LYS A 462 24.12 -8.84 9.59
N GLU A 463 23.37 -8.35 10.58
CA GLU A 463 21.92 -8.52 10.64
C GLU A 463 21.21 -7.82 9.46
N ILE A 464 21.64 -6.60 9.12
CA ILE A 464 21.08 -5.86 7.97
C ILE A 464 21.34 -6.63 6.67
N ARG A 465 22.57 -7.10 6.44
CA ARG A 465 22.95 -7.85 5.22
C ARG A 465 22.15 -9.14 5.09
N THR A 466 22.00 -9.87 6.19
CA THR A 466 21.24 -11.13 6.22
C THR A 466 19.78 -10.91 5.83
N ARG A 467 19.08 -9.94 6.45
CA ARG A 467 17.69 -9.62 6.12
C ARG A 467 17.52 -9.06 4.70
N LEU A 468 18.47 -8.24 4.27
CA LEU A 468 18.48 -7.68 2.92
C LEU A 468 18.65 -8.77 1.86
N SER A 469 19.54 -9.76 2.08
CA SER A 469 19.74 -10.87 1.14
C SER A 469 18.45 -11.66 0.92
N PHE A 470 17.65 -11.89 1.96
CA PHE A 470 16.37 -12.58 1.80
C PHE A 470 15.36 -11.78 0.95
N LEU A 471 15.34 -10.45 1.07
CA LEU A 471 14.50 -9.60 0.20
C LEU A 471 14.96 -9.64 -1.26
N LEU A 472 16.27 -9.72 -1.49
CA LEU A 472 16.84 -9.85 -2.83
C LEU A 472 16.57 -11.24 -3.42
N ASP A 473 16.65 -12.28 -2.61
CA ASP A 473 16.38 -13.67 -3.00
C ASP A 473 14.93 -13.87 -3.47
N VAL A 474 13.96 -13.17 -2.85
CA VAL A 474 12.56 -13.21 -3.28
C VAL A 474 12.22 -12.21 -4.42
N GLY A 475 13.24 -11.60 -5.04
CA GLY A 475 13.06 -10.73 -6.22
C GLY A 475 12.54 -9.32 -5.94
N LEU A 476 12.71 -8.77 -4.73
CA LEU A 476 12.23 -7.44 -4.33
C LEU A 476 13.29 -6.34 -4.41
N GLY A 477 14.39 -6.57 -5.13
CA GLY A 477 15.54 -5.65 -5.21
C GLY A 477 15.22 -4.23 -5.71
N TYR A 478 14.16 -4.06 -6.50
CA TYR A 478 13.70 -2.78 -7.03
C TYR A 478 12.92 -1.90 -6.02
N LEU A 479 12.51 -2.47 -4.88
CA LEU A 479 11.84 -1.70 -3.84
C LEU A 479 12.83 -0.86 -3.03
N SER A 480 12.35 0.20 -2.40
CA SER A 480 13.09 0.94 -1.38
C SER A 480 12.53 0.67 0.02
N MET A 481 13.36 0.81 1.05
CA MET A 481 12.90 0.65 2.44
C MET A 481 11.82 1.67 2.82
N ASN A 482 11.84 2.84 2.21
CA ASN A 482 10.89 3.92 2.48
C ASN A 482 9.53 3.73 1.78
N ARG A 483 9.38 2.70 0.91
CA ARG A 483 8.14 2.39 0.22
C ARG A 483 7.02 2.08 1.21
N MET A 484 5.89 2.77 1.11
CA MET A 484 4.74 2.55 1.99
C MET A 484 4.10 1.17 1.75
N SER A 485 3.80 0.44 2.81
CA SER A 485 3.16 -0.89 2.73
C SER A 485 1.80 -0.84 2.02
N ALA A 486 1.06 0.27 2.16
CA ALA A 486 -0.23 0.46 1.49
C ALA A 486 -0.13 0.60 -0.05
N SER A 487 1.06 0.90 -0.59
CA SER A 487 1.32 1.03 -2.03
C SER A 487 1.84 -0.26 -2.69
N LEU A 488 2.04 -1.31 -1.89
CA LEU A 488 2.52 -2.61 -2.37
C LEU A 488 1.40 -3.41 -3.01
N SER A 489 1.72 -4.17 -4.05
CA SER A 489 0.84 -5.20 -4.58
C SER A 489 0.68 -6.35 -3.58
N GLY A 490 -0.35 -7.18 -3.75
CA GLY A 490 -0.58 -8.36 -2.91
C GLY A 490 0.63 -9.30 -2.88
N GLY A 491 1.19 -9.60 -4.04
CA GLY A 491 2.39 -10.45 -4.17
C GLY A 491 3.65 -9.83 -3.56
N GLU A 492 3.89 -8.51 -3.71
CA GLU A 492 5.01 -7.82 -3.05
C GLU A 492 4.91 -7.93 -1.53
N SER A 493 3.72 -7.66 -0.98
CA SER A 493 3.48 -7.74 0.47
C SER A 493 3.68 -9.16 1.01
N GLN A 494 3.22 -10.17 0.27
CA GLN A 494 3.39 -11.58 0.61
C GLN A 494 4.87 -11.99 0.62
N ARG A 495 5.64 -11.59 -0.40
CA ARG A 495 7.08 -11.87 -0.49
C ARG A 495 7.90 -11.18 0.60
N ILE A 496 7.52 -9.95 0.98
CA ILE A 496 8.14 -9.27 2.14
C ILE A 496 7.91 -10.10 3.41
N ARG A 497 6.70 -10.60 3.65
CA ARG A 497 6.42 -11.46 4.80
C ARG A 497 7.22 -12.75 4.74
N LEU A 498 7.29 -13.39 3.56
CA LEU A 498 8.10 -14.59 3.37
C LEU A 498 9.57 -14.33 3.69
N ALA A 499 10.17 -13.27 3.15
CA ALA A 499 11.56 -12.90 3.42
C ALA A 499 11.79 -12.62 4.92
N THR A 500 10.83 -11.96 5.59
CA THR A 500 10.89 -11.72 7.03
C THR A 500 10.86 -13.03 7.82
N GLN A 501 9.99 -13.99 7.44
CA GLN A 501 9.90 -15.29 8.11
C GLN A 501 11.15 -16.14 7.90
N ILE A 502 11.72 -16.18 6.70
CA ILE A 502 13.01 -16.82 6.45
C ILE A 502 14.10 -16.20 7.36
N GLY A 503 14.07 -14.89 7.52
CA GLY A 503 14.98 -14.13 8.38
C GLY A 503 14.90 -14.47 9.88
N THR A 504 13.79 -14.98 10.36
CA THR A 504 13.65 -15.42 11.77
C THR A 504 14.39 -16.71 12.07
N GLN A 505 14.74 -17.49 11.05
CA GLN A 505 15.42 -18.79 11.16
C GLN A 505 14.69 -19.78 12.09
N LEU A 506 13.37 -19.71 12.16
CA LEU A 506 12.57 -20.66 12.94
C LEU A 506 12.66 -22.05 12.30
N VAL A 507 12.66 -23.07 13.13
CA VAL A 507 12.73 -24.50 12.76
C VAL A 507 11.51 -25.25 13.29
N GLU A 508 11.20 -26.38 12.69
CA GLU A 508 10.04 -27.24 13.04
C GLU A 508 8.67 -26.54 12.89
N VAL A 509 8.59 -25.51 12.08
CA VAL A 509 7.35 -24.77 11.78
C VAL A 509 6.72 -25.28 10.49
N LEU A 510 5.40 -25.33 10.48
CA LEU A 510 4.61 -25.57 9.27
C LEU A 510 4.24 -24.22 8.64
N TYR A 511 4.80 -23.93 7.47
CA TYR A 511 4.44 -22.74 6.68
C TYR A 511 3.39 -23.07 5.64
N ILE A 512 2.33 -22.27 5.55
CA ILE A 512 1.28 -22.41 4.55
C ILE A 512 1.22 -21.11 3.73
N LEU A 513 1.46 -21.21 2.42
CA LEU A 513 1.49 -20.08 1.50
C LEU A 513 0.35 -20.18 0.48
N ASP A 514 -0.28 -19.04 0.18
CA ASP A 514 -1.35 -18.93 -0.81
C ASP A 514 -0.80 -18.24 -2.07
N GLU A 515 -0.64 -19.02 -3.14
CA GLU A 515 -0.23 -18.57 -4.48
C GLU A 515 0.97 -17.56 -4.48
N PRO A 516 2.13 -17.91 -3.92
CA PRO A 516 3.23 -16.97 -3.76
C PRO A 516 3.91 -16.55 -5.08
N SER A 517 3.66 -17.24 -6.20
CA SER A 517 4.18 -16.91 -7.53
C SER A 517 3.43 -15.76 -8.23
N ILE A 518 2.34 -15.25 -7.64
CA ILE A 518 1.49 -14.21 -8.26
C ILE A 518 2.27 -12.96 -8.63
N GLY A 519 2.04 -12.48 -9.86
CA GLY A 519 2.65 -11.26 -10.39
C GLY A 519 4.16 -11.38 -10.60
N LEU A 520 4.71 -12.60 -10.58
CA LEU A 520 6.10 -12.86 -10.86
C LEU A 520 6.35 -13.16 -12.34
N HIS A 521 7.41 -12.59 -12.85
CA HIS A 521 8.01 -13.06 -14.09
C HIS A 521 8.68 -14.43 -13.86
N GLN A 522 8.74 -15.28 -14.88
CA GLN A 522 9.29 -16.63 -14.78
C GLN A 522 10.71 -16.67 -14.19
N ARG A 523 11.52 -15.69 -14.56
CA ARG A 523 12.88 -15.51 -13.99
C ARG A 523 12.86 -15.33 -12.46
N ASP A 524 11.90 -14.57 -11.94
CA ASP A 524 11.79 -14.29 -10.50
C ASP A 524 11.14 -15.47 -9.76
N ASN A 525 10.30 -16.26 -10.46
CA ASN A 525 9.69 -17.47 -9.92
C ASN A 525 10.74 -18.51 -9.51
N VAL A 526 11.79 -18.71 -10.32
CA VAL A 526 12.92 -19.61 -10.00
C VAL A 526 13.58 -19.20 -8.66
N ARG A 527 13.76 -17.90 -8.43
CA ARG A 527 14.33 -17.39 -7.16
C ARG A 527 13.41 -17.66 -5.97
N LEU A 528 12.10 -17.49 -6.16
CA LEU A 528 11.11 -17.80 -5.14
C LEU A 528 11.15 -19.29 -4.76
N ILE A 529 11.18 -20.19 -5.73
CA ILE A 529 11.27 -21.64 -5.51
C ILE A 529 12.51 -21.97 -4.66
N HIS A 530 13.67 -21.42 -5.01
CA HIS A 530 14.88 -21.60 -4.21
C HIS A 530 14.75 -21.09 -2.78
N SER A 531 14.03 -19.97 -2.57
CA SER A 531 13.78 -19.42 -1.23
C SER A 531 12.90 -20.36 -0.39
N LEU A 532 11.87 -20.98 -1.01
CA LEU A 532 11.02 -21.96 -0.34
C LEU A 532 11.77 -23.26 -0.03
N GLN A 533 12.63 -23.72 -0.94
CA GLN A 533 13.52 -24.87 -0.71
C GLN A 533 14.50 -24.58 0.45
N LYS A 534 15.12 -23.38 0.51
CA LYS A 534 15.92 -22.97 1.67
C LYS A 534 15.13 -22.99 2.97
N LEU A 535 13.87 -22.51 2.96
CA LEU A 535 13.00 -22.53 4.14
C LEU A 535 12.72 -23.96 4.62
N ARG A 536 12.47 -24.89 3.69
CA ARG A 536 12.35 -26.33 3.96
C ARG A 536 13.66 -26.89 4.55
N ASP A 537 14.79 -26.59 3.93
CA ASP A 537 16.10 -27.13 4.29
C ASP A 537 16.59 -26.65 5.66
N LEU A 538 16.04 -25.55 6.18
CA LEU A 538 16.20 -25.12 7.57
C LEU A 538 15.49 -26.05 8.58
N GLY A 539 14.79 -27.09 8.14
CA GLY A 539 14.06 -28.02 9.00
C GLY A 539 12.59 -27.63 9.20
N ASN A 540 11.96 -27.05 8.20
CA ASN A 540 10.54 -26.68 8.21
C ASN A 540 9.74 -27.53 7.22
N THR A 541 8.44 -27.58 7.41
CA THR A 541 7.51 -28.13 6.44
C THR A 541 6.83 -26.98 5.71
N VAL A 542 6.77 -27.02 4.39
CA VAL A 542 6.21 -25.94 3.58
C VAL A 542 5.07 -26.47 2.71
N ILE A 543 3.87 -25.96 2.92
CA ILE A 543 2.71 -26.22 2.07
C ILE A 543 2.45 -24.99 1.21
N VAL A 544 2.31 -25.18 -0.10
CA VAL A 544 2.04 -24.11 -1.04
C VAL A 544 0.78 -24.45 -1.84
N VAL A 545 -0.22 -23.59 -1.79
CA VAL A 545 -1.37 -23.68 -2.71
C VAL A 545 -0.96 -23.00 -4.00
N GLU A 546 -0.82 -23.74 -5.11
CA GLU A 546 -0.24 -23.20 -6.35
C GLU A 546 -0.75 -23.85 -7.62
N HIS A 547 -0.61 -23.08 -8.72
CA HIS A 547 -0.96 -23.51 -10.08
C HIS A 547 0.22 -23.41 -11.06
N ASP A 548 1.36 -22.91 -10.60
CA ASP A 548 2.57 -22.75 -11.42
C ASP A 548 3.23 -24.12 -11.71
N LYS A 549 3.56 -24.34 -12.99
CA LYS A 549 4.14 -25.60 -13.45
C LYS A 549 5.52 -25.85 -12.84
N ASP A 550 6.38 -24.83 -12.79
CA ASP A 550 7.76 -25.00 -12.30
C ASP A 550 7.75 -25.26 -10.80
N MET A 551 6.87 -24.58 -10.03
CA MET A 551 6.68 -24.85 -8.60
C MET A 551 6.25 -26.30 -8.34
N MET A 552 5.34 -26.84 -9.16
CA MET A 552 4.90 -28.24 -9.04
C MET A 552 6.01 -29.23 -9.38
N LEU A 553 6.83 -28.96 -10.40
CA LEU A 553 7.92 -29.83 -10.83
C LEU A 553 9.09 -29.86 -9.82
N GLU A 554 9.32 -28.77 -9.11
CA GLU A 554 10.37 -28.60 -8.11
C GLU A 554 9.93 -28.94 -6.67
N ALA A 555 8.67 -29.34 -6.48
CA ALA A 555 8.14 -29.81 -5.20
C ALA A 555 8.66 -31.20 -4.84
N ASP A 556 8.66 -31.52 -3.53
CA ASP A 556 8.93 -32.88 -3.04
C ASP A 556 7.66 -33.75 -3.12
N HIS A 557 6.50 -33.13 -2.88
CA HIS A 557 5.21 -33.82 -2.85
C HIS A 557 4.11 -32.96 -3.47
N ILE A 558 3.16 -33.58 -4.16
CA ILE A 558 2.01 -32.90 -4.79
C ILE A 558 0.73 -33.56 -4.31
N ILE A 559 -0.25 -32.74 -3.91
CA ILE A 559 -1.61 -33.14 -3.65
C ILE A 559 -2.52 -32.43 -4.65
N ASP A 560 -3.13 -33.20 -5.57
CA ASP A 560 -4.06 -32.67 -6.58
C ASP A 560 -5.51 -32.86 -6.12
N MET A 561 -6.23 -31.73 -6.00
CA MET A 561 -7.61 -31.68 -5.54
C MET A 561 -8.58 -31.61 -6.70
N GLY A 562 -9.60 -32.45 -6.68
CA GLY A 562 -10.55 -32.50 -7.80
C GLY A 562 -11.77 -33.36 -7.47
N PRO A 563 -12.31 -34.07 -8.52
CA PRO A 563 -11.97 -33.96 -9.94
C PRO A 563 -12.47 -32.70 -10.65
N LYS A 564 -13.41 -31.96 -10.04
CA LYS A 564 -14.02 -30.73 -10.54
C LYS A 564 -14.12 -29.68 -9.42
N ALA A 565 -14.83 -28.59 -9.66
CA ALA A 565 -15.06 -27.54 -8.71
C ALA A 565 -16.36 -27.69 -7.90
N GLY A 566 -16.43 -27.05 -6.73
CA GLY A 566 -17.61 -27.00 -5.87
C GLY A 566 -18.07 -28.40 -5.41
N ARG A 567 -19.35 -28.72 -5.57
CA ARG A 567 -19.92 -30.02 -5.14
C ARG A 567 -19.30 -31.23 -5.86
N LEU A 568 -18.76 -31.05 -7.03
CA LEU A 568 -18.11 -32.10 -7.83
C LEU A 568 -16.60 -32.16 -7.56
N GLY A 569 -16.07 -31.31 -6.70
CA GLY A 569 -14.72 -31.33 -6.18
C GLY A 569 -14.66 -31.91 -4.76
N GLY A 570 -13.67 -31.56 -4.00
CA GLY A 570 -13.49 -31.88 -2.60
C GLY A 570 -12.91 -33.28 -2.33
N GLU A 571 -12.22 -33.87 -3.30
CA GLU A 571 -11.55 -35.16 -3.18
C GLU A 571 -10.06 -34.99 -3.55
N ILE A 572 -9.17 -35.82 -2.99
CA ILE A 572 -7.80 -35.93 -3.46
C ILE A 572 -7.81 -36.91 -4.64
N VAL A 573 -7.47 -36.43 -5.83
CA VAL A 573 -7.38 -37.24 -7.05
C VAL A 573 -5.98 -37.78 -7.32
N PHE A 574 -4.98 -37.18 -6.67
CA PHE A 574 -3.61 -37.66 -6.72
C PHE A 574 -2.85 -37.15 -5.46
N SER A 575 -1.95 -37.98 -4.95
CA SER A 575 -0.99 -37.65 -3.89
C SER A 575 0.30 -38.43 -4.15
N GLY A 576 1.43 -37.76 -4.30
CA GLY A 576 2.73 -38.37 -4.60
C GLY A 576 3.76 -37.40 -5.12
N SER A 577 4.88 -37.92 -5.64
CA SER A 577 5.97 -37.13 -6.19
C SER A 577 5.63 -36.52 -7.57
N PRO A 578 6.32 -35.45 -8.00
CA PRO A 578 6.14 -34.87 -9.34
C PRO A 578 6.36 -35.86 -10.48
N LYS A 579 7.28 -36.83 -10.31
CA LYS A 579 7.53 -37.86 -11.30
C LYS A 579 6.36 -38.83 -11.46
N GLU A 580 5.69 -39.16 -10.39
CA GLU A 580 4.47 -39.99 -10.39
C GLU A 580 3.29 -39.19 -10.96
N MET A 581 3.20 -37.88 -10.63
CA MET A 581 2.18 -36.98 -11.17
C MET A 581 2.19 -36.94 -12.71
N MET A 582 3.37 -36.89 -13.36
CA MET A 582 3.45 -36.90 -14.81
C MET A 582 2.89 -38.15 -15.49
N ARG A 583 2.72 -39.24 -14.73
CA ARG A 583 2.13 -40.52 -15.21
C ARG A 583 0.69 -40.67 -14.80
N ALA A 584 0.18 -39.83 -13.92
CA ALA A 584 -1.20 -39.84 -13.47
C ALA A 584 -2.15 -39.38 -14.61
N GLY A 585 -3.37 -39.91 -14.59
CA GLY A 585 -4.38 -39.54 -15.61
C GLY A 585 -5.19 -38.29 -15.25
N THR A 586 -4.82 -37.55 -14.20
CA THR A 586 -5.59 -36.39 -13.73
C THR A 586 -5.51 -35.22 -14.72
N LEU A 587 -6.43 -34.28 -14.63
CA LEU A 587 -6.43 -33.09 -15.48
C LEU A 587 -5.14 -32.29 -15.36
N THR A 588 -4.69 -32.03 -14.12
CA THR A 588 -3.44 -31.33 -13.85
C THR A 588 -2.25 -32.09 -14.44
N ALA A 589 -2.20 -33.41 -14.27
CA ALA A 589 -1.13 -34.27 -14.81
C ALA A 589 -1.00 -34.15 -16.36
N ARG A 590 -2.13 -34.06 -17.07
CA ARG A 590 -2.12 -33.89 -18.53
C ARG A 590 -1.50 -32.58 -18.99
N TYR A 591 -1.72 -31.49 -18.24
CA TYR A 591 -1.09 -30.20 -18.54
C TYR A 591 0.41 -30.20 -18.20
N ILE A 592 0.80 -30.73 -17.04
CA ILE A 592 2.20 -30.79 -16.62
C ILE A 592 3.02 -31.69 -17.55
N SER A 593 2.50 -32.85 -17.92
CA SER A 593 3.18 -33.79 -18.86
C SER A 593 3.21 -33.29 -20.31
N GLY A 594 2.48 -32.23 -20.61
CA GLY A 594 2.36 -31.65 -21.95
C GLY A 594 1.46 -32.52 -22.91
N THR A 595 0.66 -33.42 -22.34
CA THR A 595 -0.34 -34.18 -23.12
C THR A 595 -1.52 -33.27 -23.56
N GLU A 596 -1.90 -32.32 -22.70
CA GLU A 596 -2.79 -31.20 -23.01
C GLU A 596 -2.01 -29.90 -22.90
N THR A 597 -2.34 -28.94 -23.79
CA THR A 597 -1.78 -27.58 -23.77
C THR A 597 -2.82 -26.59 -24.22
N ILE A 598 -2.64 -25.35 -23.80
CA ILE A 598 -3.41 -24.22 -24.30
C ILE A 598 -2.98 -23.96 -25.75
N GLU A 599 -3.95 -23.93 -26.66
CA GLU A 599 -3.69 -23.81 -28.08
C GLU A 599 -3.08 -22.47 -28.47
N VAL A 600 -2.06 -22.52 -29.33
CA VAL A 600 -1.51 -21.34 -30.02
C VAL A 600 -2.31 -21.14 -31.31
N PRO A 601 -2.82 -19.92 -31.55
CA PRO A 601 -3.52 -19.62 -32.80
C PRO A 601 -2.68 -20.00 -34.04
N ASN A 602 -3.34 -20.59 -35.08
CA ASN A 602 -2.63 -20.94 -36.31
C ASN A 602 -2.20 -19.69 -37.07
N GLU A 603 -3.05 -18.67 -37.06
CA GLU A 603 -2.83 -17.37 -37.68
C GLU A 603 -3.13 -16.29 -36.65
N ARG A 604 -2.29 -15.28 -36.57
CA ARG A 604 -2.53 -14.10 -35.74
C ARG A 604 -3.47 -13.17 -36.49
N ARG A 605 -4.28 -12.41 -35.71
CA ARG A 605 -5.16 -11.41 -36.34
C ARG A 605 -4.31 -10.34 -37.03
N PRO A 606 -4.72 -9.89 -38.24
CA PRO A 606 -4.00 -8.87 -38.96
C PRO A 606 -4.03 -7.54 -38.17
N LEU A 607 -2.91 -6.84 -38.17
CA LEU A 607 -2.82 -5.51 -37.58
C LEU A 607 -3.58 -4.53 -38.48
N THR A 608 -4.55 -3.84 -37.91
CA THR A 608 -5.36 -2.83 -38.63
C THR A 608 -4.65 -1.47 -38.60
N GLU A 609 -5.04 -0.55 -39.51
CA GLU A 609 -4.58 0.84 -39.51
C GLU A 609 -5.09 1.61 -38.24
N ARG A 610 -6.14 1.09 -37.58
CA ARG A 610 -6.66 1.67 -36.35
C ARG A 610 -5.72 1.33 -35.20
N GLN A 611 -5.09 2.34 -34.64
CA GLN A 611 -4.12 2.18 -33.57
C GLN A 611 -4.16 3.36 -32.60
N LEU A 612 -3.87 3.11 -31.34
CA LEU A 612 -3.53 4.14 -30.36
C LEU A 612 -2.01 4.31 -30.36
N ARG A 613 -1.54 5.53 -30.54
CA ARG A 613 -0.11 5.85 -30.47
C ARG A 613 0.15 6.82 -29.32
N LEU A 614 0.75 6.32 -28.25
CA LEU A 614 1.19 7.08 -27.08
C LEU A 614 2.68 7.39 -27.22
N THR A 615 3.07 8.63 -27.09
CA THR A 615 4.47 9.08 -27.22
C THR A 615 4.96 9.76 -25.97
N GLY A 616 6.24 9.51 -25.60
CA GLY A 616 6.94 10.16 -24.51
C GLY A 616 6.39 9.87 -23.12
N ALA A 617 5.91 8.66 -22.84
CA ALA A 617 5.44 8.27 -21.50
C ALA A 617 6.60 8.25 -20.50
N ARG A 618 6.51 9.06 -19.41
CA ARG A 618 7.60 9.35 -18.46
C ARG A 618 7.22 9.21 -16.99
N GLY A 619 6.14 8.55 -16.68
CA GLY A 619 5.73 8.35 -15.28
C GLY A 619 6.66 7.38 -14.54
N ASN A 620 6.87 7.60 -13.25
CA ASN A 620 7.65 6.76 -12.34
C ASN A 620 9.04 6.39 -12.94
N ASN A 621 9.23 5.11 -13.31
CA ASN A 621 10.47 4.61 -13.90
C ASN A 621 10.51 4.62 -15.44
N LEU A 622 9.43 5.02 -16.13
CA LEU A 622 9.39 5.05 -17.59
C LEU A 622 10.33 6.11 -18.17
N LYS A 623 11.08 5.74 -19.21
CA LYS A 623 12.16 6.56 -19.79
C LYS A 623 11.74 7.26 -21.09
N GLY A 624 10.53 7.83 -21.13
CA GLY A 624 10.07 8.56 -22.31
C GLY A 624 9.75 7.64 -23.50
N ILE A 625 9.07 6.54 -23.24
CA ILE A 625 8.80 5.49 -24.24
C ILE A 625 7.65 5.86 -25.17
N ASP A 626 7.79 5.44 -26.44
CA ASP A 626 6.77 5.52 -27.47
C ASP A 626 6.16 4.13 -27.70
N VAL A 627 4.83 4.02 -27.59
CA VAL A 627 4.13 2.74 -27.69
C VAL A 627 2.98 2.86 -28.68
N THR A 628 2.88 1.86 -29.59
CA THR A 628 1.77 1.71 -30.54
C THR A 628 0.93 0.49 -30.15
N LEU A 629 -0.37 0.67 -30.02
CA LEU A 629 -1.35 -0.32 -29.60
C LEU A 629 -2.32 -0.57 -30.78
N PRO A 630 -2.20 -1.69 -31.51
CA PRO A 630 -3.11 -2.02 -32.62
C PRO A 630 -4.50 -2.35 -32.06
N LEU A 631 -5.53 -1.65 -32.54
CA LEU A 631 -6.91 -1.88 -32.12
C LEU A 631 -7.54 -3.10 -32.81
N GLY A 632 -8.48 -3.75 -32.11
CA GLY A 632 -9.13 -4.98 -32.61
C GLY A 632 -8.27 -6.23 -32.42
N THR A 633 -7.31 -6.20 -31.53
CA THR A 633 -6.39 -7.33 -31.24
C THR A 633 -6.28 -7.60 -29.74
N MET A 634 -5.73 -8.76 -29.40
CA MET A 634 -5.34 -9.11 -28.03
C MET A 634 -3.87 -8.74 -27.81
N ILE A 635 -3.63 -7.71 -27.01
CA ILE A 635 -2.30 -7.15 -26.70
C ILE A 635 -1.90 -7.60 -25.31
N CYS A 636 -0.73 -8.21 -25.17
CA CYS A 636 -0.13 -8.50 -23.87
C CYS A 636 1.01 -7.54 -23.58
N VAL A 637 1.00 -6.97 -22.36
CA VAL A 637 2.08 -6.13 -21.84
C VAL A 637 2.90 -6.97 -20.86
N ALA A 638 4.09 -7.37 -21.31
CA ALA A 638 5.01 -8.28 -20.63
C ALA A 638 6.22 -7.53 -20.05
N GLY A 639 7.03 -8.24 -19.28
CA GLY A 639 8.29 -7.74 -18.68
C GLY A 639 8.39 -8.10 -17.20
N VAL A 640 9.57 -7.96 -16.63
CA VAL A 640 9.84 -8.32 -15.23
C VAL A 640 9.00 -7.51 -14.23
N SER A 641 8.91 -7.99 -12.97
CA SER A 641 8.22 -7.26 -11.89
C SER A 641 8.88 -5.90 -11.66
N GLY A 642 8.06 -4.83 -11.49
CA GLY A 642 8.57 -3.46 -11.33
C GLY A 642 9.13 -2.79 -12.58
N SER A 643 9.03 -3.39 -13.78
CA SER A 643 9.55 -2.81 -15.03
C SER A 643 8.81 -1.56 -15.55
N GLY A 644 7.59 -1.28 -15.04
CA GLY A 644 6.79 -0.11 -15.43
C GLY A 644 5.50 -0.44 -16.21
N LYS A 645 5.10 -1.71 -16.30
CA LYS A 645 3.87 -2.16 -17.01
C LYS A 645 2.61 -1.45 -16.52
N SER A 646 2.36 -1.49 -15.20
CA SER A 646 1.18 -0.84 -14.59
C SER A 646 1.26 0.68 -14.68
N THR A 647 2.46 1.26 -14.63
CA THR A 647 2.70 2.69 -14.86
C THR A 647 2.27 3.10 -16.26
N LEU A 648 2.63 2.32 -17.30
CA LEU A 648 2.24 2.61 -18.67
C LEU A 648 0.73 2.47 -18.90
N ILE A 649 0.13 1.39 -18.40
CA ILE A 649 -1.26 1.05 -18.72
C ILE A 649 -2.23 1.64 -17.70
N ASN A 650 -2.06 1.38 -16.39
CA ASN A 650 -3.05 1.74 -15.37
C ASN A 650 -2.94 3.20 -14.90
N GLU A 651 -1.72 3.77 -14.95
CA GLU A 651 -1.45 5.11 -14.44
C GLU A 651 -1.28 6.16 -15.55
N THR A 652 -1.01 5.74 -16.80
CA THR A 652 -0.89 6.65 -17.94
C THR A 652 -2.03 6.46 -18.94
N LEU A 653 -2.13 5.31 -19.62
CA LEU A 653 -3.11 5.08 -20.71
C LEU A 653 -4.56 5.10 -20.22
N LEU A 654 -4.88 4.36 -19.14
CA LEU A 654 -6.25 4.28 -18.61
C LEU A 654 -6.80 5.63 -18.16
N PRO A 655 -6.06 6.47 -17.41
CA PRO A 655 -6.52 7.83 -17.10
C PRO A 655 -6.74 8.69 -18.34
N ILE A 656 -5.85 8.65 -19.35
CA ILE A 656 -6.05 9.38 -20.62
C ILE A 656 -7.36 9.00 -21.29
N LEU A 657 -7.62 7.69 -21.45
CA LEU A 657 -8.87 7.20 -22.04
C LEU A 657 -10.09 7.60 -21.22
N SER A 658 -9.96 7.53 -19.88
CA SER A 658 -11.04 7.90 -18.96
C SER A 658 -11.35 9.40 -18.97
N GLN A 659 -10.34 10.26 -19.09
CA GLN A 659 -10.55 11.70 -19.25
C GLN A 659 -11.24 12.00 -20.57
N HIS A 660 -10.78 11.39 -21.67
CA HIS A 660 -11.37 11.63 -23.00
C HIS A 660 -12.83 11.17 -23.08
N LEU A 661 -13.15 9.99 -22.55
CA LEU A 661 -14.47 9.37 -22.69
C LEU A 661 -15.49 9.76 -21.62
N TYR A 662 -15.04 10.02 -20.40
CA TYR A 662 -15.90 10.18 -19.22
C TYR A 662 -15.65 11.46 -18.42
N ALA A 663 -14.76 12.36 -18.89
CA ALA A 663 -14.33 13.55 -18.14
C ALA A 663 -13.86 13.21 -16.71
N SER A 664 -13.11 12.11 -16.55
CA SER A 664 -12.56 11.69 -15.26
C SER A 664 -11.54 12.70 -14.76
N LEU A 665 -11.57 12.97 -13.46
CA LEU A 665 -10.64 13.90 -12.80
C LEU A 665 -9.26 13.28 -12.51
N LYS A 666 -9.09 11.96 -12.75
CA LYS A 666 -7.82 11.30 -12.50
C LYS A 666 -6.80 11.69 -13.57
N GLU A 667 -5.76 12.38 -13.14
CA GLU A 667 -4.68 12.81 -14.04
C GLU A 667 -3.80 11.63 -14.48
N PRO A 668 -3.44 11.56 -15.77
CA PRO A 668 -2.44 10.63 -16.27
C PRO A 668 -1.04 11.06 -15.84
N LEU A 669 -0.15 10.09 -15.68
CA LEU A 669 1.28 10.39 -15.53
C LEU A 669 1.85 11.07 -16.78
N PRO A 670 2.97 11.80 -16.66
CA PRO A 670 3.49 12.64 -17.75
C PRO A 670 3.73 11.89 -19.06
N TYR A 671 3.24 12.44 -20.16
CA TYR A 671 3.41 11.96 -21.54
C TYR A 671 3.47 13.15 -22.51
N ASN A 672 3.88 12.92 -23.76
CA ASN A 672 3.91 14.00 -24.76
C ASN A 672 2.58 14.11 -25.51
N GLN A 673 2.12 13.03 -26.16
CA GLN A 673 0.92 13.03 -27.01
C GLN A 673 0.33 11.64 -27.14
N ILE A 674 -0.97 11.56 -27.35
CA ILE A 674 -1.67 10.35 -27.80
C ILE A 674 -2.48 10.65 -29.06
N LYS A 675 -2.51 9.69 -30.00
CA LYS A 675 -3.30 9.75 -31.25
C LYS A 675 -4.20 8.51 -31.33
N GLY A 676 -5.32 8.63 -32.07
CA GLY A 676 -6.23 7.51 -32.34
C GLY A 676 -7.36 7.35 -31.34
N LEU A 677 -7.58 8.33 -30.44
CA LEU A 677 -8.64 8.30 -29.42
C LEU A 677 -10.05 8.22 -30.05
N GLU A 678 -10.23 8.72 -31.25
CA GLU A 678 -11.47 8.70 -32.05
C GLU A 678 -11.93 7.30 -32.40
N HIS A 679 -11.07 6.31 -32.31
CA HIS A 679 -11.39 4.90 -32.60
C HIS A 679 -11.95 4.15 -31.38
N VAL A 680 -11.98 4.78 -30.19
CA VAL A 680 -12.42 4.17 -28.92
C VAL A 680 -13.66 4.89 -28.42
N ASP A 681 -14.70 4.14 -28.10
CA ASP A 681 -15.95 4.69 -27.53
C ASP A 681 -16.18 4.33 -26.07
N LYS A 682 -15.47 3.33 -25.56
CA LYS A 682 -15.57 2.85 -24.18
C LYS A 682 -14.27 2.24 -23.71
N VAL A 683 -13.92 2.50 -22.44
CA VAL A 683 -12.84 1.79 -21.74
C VAL A 683 -13.40 1.06 -20.50
N VAL A 684 -12.95 -0.17 -20.31
CA VAL A 684 -13.35 -1.00 -19.15
C VAL A 684 -12.10 -1.56 -18.51
N ALA A 685 -11.81 -1.13 -17.29
CA ALA A 685 -10.74 -1.69 -16.47
C ALA A 685 -11.30 -2.81 -15.59
N VAL A 686 -10.66 -3.98 -15.65
CA VAL A 686 -11.00 -5.17 -14.85
C VAL A 686 -9.79 -5.52 -14.00
N ASP A 687 -9.84 -5.11 -12.73
CA ASP A 687 -8.82 -5.35 -11.73
C ASP A 687 -9.25 -6.42 -10.72
N GLN A 688 -8.33 -6.84 -9.85
CA GLN A 688 -8.56 -7.84 -8.80
C GLN A 688 -9.30 -7.28 -7.57
N SER A 689 -9.69 -6.01 -7.55
CA SER A 689 -10.40 -5.43 -6.42
C SER A 689 -11.75 -6.12 -6.19
N PRO A 690 -12.20 -6.29 -4.93
CA PRO A 690 -13.48 -6.90 -4.63
C PRO A 690 -14.64 -6.22 -5.34
N ILE A 691 -15.67 -6.98 -5.74
CA ILE A 691 -16.91 -6.47 -6.37
C ILE A 691 -17.76 -5.59 -5.42
N GLY A 692 -17.36 -5.49 -4.17
CA GLY A 692 -17.94 -4.62 -3.14
C GLY A 692 -17.23 -4.82 -1.80
N ARG A 693 -17.38 -3.84 -0.93
CA ARG A 693 -16.68 -3.80 0.38
C ARG A 693 -17.51 -4.31 1.55
N THR A 694 -18.76 -4.68 1.31
CA THR A 694 -19.70 -5.10 2.36
C THR A 694 -20.18 -6.53 2.12
N PRO A 695 -20.55 -7.28 3.16
CA PRO A 695 -21.14 -8.61 3.01
C PRO A 695 -22.44 -8.66 2.20
N ARG A 696 -23.06 -7.51 1.92
CA ARG A 696 -24.26 -7.39 1.09
C ARG A 696 -23.98 -7.45 -0.41
N SER A 697 -22.75 -7.11 -0.83
CA SER A 697 -22.34 -7.25 -2.23
C SER A 697 -22.12 -8.73 -2.53
N ASN A 698 -22.68 -9.19 -3.64
CA ASN A 698 -22.58 -10.58 -4.09
C ASN A 698 -22.67 -10.69 -5.62
N PRO A 699 -22.37 -11.84 -6.24
CA PRO A 699 -22.42 -12.03 -7.69
C PRO A 699 -23.78 -11.64 -8.30
N ALA A 700 -24.89 -12.01 -7.64
CA ALA A 700 -26.23 -11.72 -8.15
C ALA A 700 -26.55 -10.23 -8.19
N THR A 701 -26.11 -9.47 -7.18
CA THR A 701 -26.34 -8.01 -7.15
C THR A 701 -25.45 -7.27 -8.14
N TYR A 702 -24.18 -7.66 -8.26
CA TYR A 702 -23.20 -7.01 -9.12
C TYR A 702 -23.55 -7.15 -10.62
N THR A 703 -23.95 -8.35 -11.04
CA THR A 703 -24.34 -8.61 -12.43
C THR A 703 -25.75 -8.16 -12.78
N GLY A 704 -26.50 -7.66 -11.77
CA GLY A 704 -27.87 -7.21 -11.94
C GLY A 704 -28.91 -8.32 -12.14
N VAL A 705 -28.52 -9.59 -12.06
CA VAL A 705 -29.45 -10.74 -12.18
C VAL A 705 -30.43 -10.76 -10.99
N PHE A 706 -30.02 -10.26 -9.83
CA PHE A 706 -30.89 -10.19 -8.66
C PHE A 706 -32.11 -9.26 -8.82
N THR A 707 -31.99 -8.25 -9.66
CA THR A 707 -33.11 -7.36 -10.00
C THR A 707 -34.18 -8.13 -10.77
N ASP A 708 -33.79 -8.97 -11.74
CA ASP A 708 -34.74 -9.78 -12.49
C ASP A 708 -35.36 -10.88 -11.61
N ILE A 709 -34.58 -11.49 -10.72
CA ILE A 709 -35.08 -12.48 -9.73
C ILE A 709 -36.13 -11.81 -8.81
N ARG A 710 -35.89 -10.63 -8.28
CA ARG A 710 -36.86 -9.91 -7.45
C ARG A 710 -38.14 -9.61 -8.22
N SER A 711 -38.02 -9.19 -9.47
CA SER A 711 -39.16 -8.91 -10.34
C SER A 711 -40.00 -10.17 -10.56
N LEU A 712 -39.38 -11.34 -10.75
CA LEU A 712 -40.06 -12.62 -10.83
C LEU A 712 -40.85 -12.92 -9.56
N PHE A 713 -40.22 -12.76 -8.38
CA PHE A 713 -40.89 -13.05 -7.09
C PHE A 713 -42.08 -12.10 -6.82
N VAL A 714 -41.99 -10.83 -7.23
CA VAL A 714 -43.12 -9.88 -7.16
C VAL A 714 -44.26 -10.31 -8.06
N GLY A 715 -43.96 -10.92 -9.21
CA GLY A 715 -44.98 -11.39 -10.16
C GLY A 715 -45.78 -12.63 -9.68
N LEU A 716 -45.35 -13.30 -8.63
CA LEU A 716 -46.00 -14.52 -8.11
C LEU A 716 -47.39 -14.19 -7.51
N PRO A 717 -48.38 -15.13 -7.63
CA PRO A 717 -49.74 -14.96 -7.08
C PRO A 717 -49.74 -14.58 -5.62
N GLU A 718 -48.97 -15.22 -4.80
CA GLU A 718 -48.87 -14.98 -3.36
C GLU A 718 -48.33 -13.56 -3.04
N SER A 719 -47.34 -13.09 -3.76
CA SER A 719 -46.83 -11.73 -3.62
C SER A 719 -47.84 -10.67 -4.00
N LYS A 720 -48.61 -10.94 -5.08
CA LYS A 720 -49.69 -10.03 -5.51
C LYS A 720 -50.82 -9.97 -4.49
N MET A 721 -51.24 -11.11 -3.92
CA MET A 721 -52.28 -11.15 -2.87
C MET A 721 -51.86 -10.38 -1.61
N ARG A 722 -50.55 -10.43 -1.25
CA ARG A 722 -50.00 -9.73 -0.09
C ARG A 722 -49.57 -8.28 -0.40
N GLY A 723 -49.72 -7.81 -1.62
CA GLY A 723 -49.34 -6.46 -2.04
C GLY A 723 -47.82 -6.19 -1.97
N TYR A 724 -47.00 -7.22 -2.11
CA TYR A 724 -45.53 -7.10 -1.98
C TYR A 724 -44.94 -6.39 -3.18
N LYS A 725 -44.13 -5.37 -2.89
CA LYS A 725 -43.38 -4.55 -3.86
C LYS A 725 -41.92 -5.08 -4.00
N PRO A 726 -41.14 -4.69 -5.02
CA PRO A 726 -39.76 -5.13 -5.23
C PRO A 726 -38.84 -4.91 -4.00
N GLY A 727 -39.13 -3.87 -3.19
CA GLY A 727 -38.38 -3.61 -1.95
C GLY A 727 -38.50 -4.72 -0.91
N ARG A 728 -39.63 -5.45 -0.89
CA ARG A 728 -39.84 -6.58 0.03
C ARG A 728 -38.80 -7.68 -0.15
N PHE A 729 -38.40 -7.92 -1.38
CA PHE A 729 -37.40 -8.92 -1.75
C PHE A 729 -35.97 -8.37 -1.81
N SER A 730 -35.73 -7.18 -1.24
CA SER A 730 -34.40 -6.59 -1.10
C SER A 730 -33.89 -6.78 0.34
N PHE A 731 -32.69 -7.33 0.48
CA PHE A 731 -32.03 -7.37 1.79
C PHE A 731 -31.32 -6.04 2.16
N ASN A 732 -31.34 -5.02 1.27
CA ASN A 732 -30.77 -3.70 1.53
C ASN A 732 -31.80 -2.71 2.11
N VAL A 733 -33.08 -2.95 1.91
CA VAL A 733 -34.17 -2.05 2.29
C VAL A 733 -34.96 -2.66 3.43
N SER A 734 -35.45 -1.83 4.36
CA SER A 734 -36.35 -2.25 5.43
C SER A 734 -37.67 -2.82 4.91
N GLY A 735 -38.35 -3.67 5.67
CA GLY A 735 -39.64 -4.27 5.38
C GLY A 735 -39.59 -5.75 5.02
N GLY A 736 -38.57 -6.27 4.32
CA GLY A 736 -38.45 -7.70 4.02
C GLY A 736 -37.17 -8.34 4.53
N ARG A 737 -36.17 -7.54 4.89
CA ARG A 737 -34.93 -8.02 5.46
C ARG A 737 -35.08 -8.41 6.94
N CYS A 738 -34.17 -9.25 7.41
CA CYS A 738 -34.02 -9.51 8.84
C CYS A 738 -33.55 -8.24 9.57
N ASP A 739 -34.29 -7.78 10.56
CA ASP A 739 -33.98 -6.52 11.27
C ASP A 739 -32.77 -6.72 12.21
N THR A 740 -32.59 -7.89 12.81
CA THR A 740 -31.48 -8.21 13.71
C THR A 740 -30.11 -8.04 13.07
N CYS A 741 -29.92 -8.51 11.83
CA CYS A 741 -28.67 -8.35 11.09
C CYS A 741 -28.75 -7.28 9.98
N SER A 742 -29.86 -6.55 9.91
CA SER A 742 -30.13 -5.56 8.87
C SER A 742 -29.87 -6.07 7.44
N GLY A 743 -30.15 -7.37 7.18
CA GLY A 743 -29.97 -8.02 5.89
C GLY A 743 -28.55 -8.47 5.58
N ASN A 744 -27.59 -8.34 6.50
CA ASN A 744 -26.22 -8.84 6.31
C ASN A 744 -26.15 -10.38 6.31
N GLY A 745 -27.03 -11.06 7.04
CA GLY A 745 -26.98 -12.50 7.29
C GLY A 745 -26.01 -12.90 8.41
N TYR A 746 -25.08 -12.03 8.75
CA TYR A 746 -24.03 -12.25 9.76
C TYR A 746 -23.98 -11.08 10.73
N LYS A 747 -23.51 -11.32 11.95
CA LYS A 747 -23.08 -10.32 12.92
C LYS A 747 -21.56 -10.21 12.86
N LYS A 748 -21.03 -8.99 12.77
CA LYS A 748 -19.60 -8.71 12.86
C LYS A 748 -19.23 -8.65 14.33
N ILE A 749 -18.25 -9.43 14.74
CA ILE A 749 -17.63 -9.40 16.06
C ILE A 749 -16.25 -8.76 15.85
N GLU A 750 -16.09 -7.54 16.34
CA GLU A 750 -14.83 -6.82 16.24
C GLU A 750 -13.83 -7.34 17.26
N MET A 751 -12.64 -7.73 16.80
CA MET A 751 -11.56 -8.25 17.61
C MET A 751 -10.42 -7.24 17.59
N ASN A 752 -10.07 -6.67 18.75
CA ASN A 752 -9.13 -5.55 18.85
C ASN A 752 -7.73 -5.81 18.25
N PHE A 753 -7.26 -7.06 18.24
CA PHE A 753 -5.91 -7.43 17.77
C PHE A 753 -5.91 -8.57 16.74
N LEU A 754 -7.08 -9.12 16.40
CA LEU A 754 -7.25 -10.20 15.42
C LEU A 754 -8.20 -9.74 14.30
N PRO A 755 -8.24 -10.43 13.15
CA PRO A 755 -9.23 -10.16 12.11
C PRO A 755 -10.66 -10.31 12.66
N ASP A 756 -11.58 -9.45 12.19
CA ASP A 756 -12.97 -9.49 12.57
C ASP A 756 -13.62 -10.85 12.25
N VAL A 757 -14.40 -11.39 13.17
CA VAL A 757 -15.14 -12.64 13.00
C VAL A 757 -16.57 -12.36 12.59
N PHE A 758 -17.07 -13.11 11.62
CA PHE A 758 -18.45 -13.02 11.13
C PHE A 758 -19.23 -14.26 11.55
N ALA A 759 -20.08 -14.14 12.58
CA ALA A 759 -20.95 -15.21 13.05
C ALA A 759 -22.33 -15.16 12.34
N PRO A 760 -22.93 -16.31 11.95
CA PRO A 760 -24.28 -16.33 11.40
C PRO A 760 -25.30 -15.65 12.33
N CYS A 761 -26.22 -14.91 11.75
CA CYS A 761 -27.27 -14.23 12.54
C CYS A 761 -28.21 -15.26 13.15
N GLU A 762 -28.39 -15.25 14.47
CA GLU A 762 -29.24 -16.19 15.25
C GLU A 762 -30.72 -16.13 14.83
N ALA A 763 -31.22 -14.93 14.42
CA ALA A 763 -32.63 -14.77 14.07
C ALA A 763 -32.95 -15.26 12.66
N CYS A 764 -32.07 -15.10 11.68
CA CYS A 764 -32.34 -15.53 10.30
C CYS A 764 -31.46 -16.71 9.84
N HIS A 765 -30.54 -17.19 10.66
CA HIS A 765 -29.60 -18.27 10.34
C HIS A 765 -28.91 -18.10 8.99
N GLY A 766 -28.41 -16.89 8.72
CA GLY A 766 -27.73 -16.55 7.46
C GLY A 766 -28.66 -16.21 6.30
N ARG A 767 -29.98 -16.39 6.42
CA ARG A 767 -30.93 -16.24 5.29
C ARG A 767 -31.23 -14.81 4.88
N ARG A 768 -30.81 -13.78 5.64
CA ARG A 768 -30.93 -12.33 5.33
C ARG A 768 -32.33 -11.74 5.38
N TYR A 769 -33.41 -12.51 5.35
CA TYR A 769 -34.80 -12.08 5.27
C TYR A 769 -35.61 -12.45 6.52
N ASN A 770 -36.71 -11.79 6.73
CA ASN A 770 -37.68 -12.16 7.74
C ASN A 770 -38.54 -13.35 7.28
N ARG A 771 -39.20 -13.99 8.21
CA ARG A 771 -39.98 -15.22 7.99
C ARG A 771 -41.05 -15.07 6.91
N GLU A 772 -41.80 -13.97 6.93
CA GLU A 772 -42.91 -13.70 6.00
C GLU A 772 -42.43 -13.58 4.53
N THR A 773 -41.28 -12.97 4.30
CA THR A 773 -40.68 -12.89 2.96
C THR A 773 -40.23 -14.25 2.43
N LEU A 774 -39.76 -15.15 3.33
CA LEU A 774 -39.33 -16.50 3.00
C LEU A 774 -40.46 -17.47 2.71
N GLU A 775 -41.71 -17.14 3.07
CA GLU A 775 -42.90 -17.92 2.74
C GLU A 775 -43.19 -17.92 1.23
N VAL A 776 -42.93 -16.81 0.55
CA VAL A 776 -43.11 -16.71 -0.91
C VAL A 776 -42.13 -17.62 -1.64
N ARG A 777 -42.66 -18.55 -2.45
CA ARG A 777 -41.85 -19.57 -3.13
C ARG A 777 -42.10 -19.61 -4.64
N PHE A 778 -41.00 -19.71 -5.39
CA PHE A 778 -41.02 -20.05 -6.83
C PHE A 778 -40.47 -21.48 -7.01
N LYS A 779 -41.22 -22.35 -7.66
CA LYS A 779 -40.86 -23.81 -7.78
C LYS A 779 -40.38 -24.40 -6.43
N GLY A 780 -41.06 -24.07 -5.34
CA GLY A 780 -40.78 -24.57 -4.00
C GLY A 780 -39.57 -23.93 -3.28
N LYS A 781 -38.87 -23.00 -3.89
CA LYS A 781 -37.71 -22.30 -3.32
C LYS A 781 -38.04 -20.86 -2.95
N SER A 782 -37.62 -20.43 -1.75
CA SER A 782 -37.66 -19.03 -1.31
C SER A 782 -36.56 -18.20 -1.98
N ILE A 783 -36.65 -16.88 -1.86
CA ILE A 783 -35.59 -16.00 -2.39
C ILE A 783 -34.21 -16.21 -1.72
N ALA A 784 -34.19 -16.63 -0.45
CA ALA A 784 -32.94 -17.00 0.25
C ALA A 784 -32.38 -18.31 -0.28
N ASP A 785 -33.21 -19.31 -0.56
CA ASP A 785 -32.79 -20.59 -1.16
C ASP A 785 -32.18 -20.34 -2.56
N VAL A 786 -32.74 -19.39 -3.33
CA VAL A 786 -32.19 -18.98 -4.64
C VAL A 786 -30.82 -18.33 -4.48
N LEU A 787 -30.62 -17.49 -3.50
CA LEU A 787 -29.30 -16.89 -3.25
C LEU A 787 -28.26 -17.93 -2.80
N ASP A 788 -28.71 -19.00 -2.15
CA ASP A 788 -27.82 -20.12 -1.74
C ASP A 788 -27.52 -21.12 -2.84
N MET A 789 -28.20 -21.03 -4.01
CA MET A 789 -27.90 -21.88 -5.17
C MET A 789 -26.55 -21.52 -5.76
N THR A 790 -25.80 -22.53 -6.20
CA THR A 790 -24.67 -22.34 -7.11
C THR A 790 -25.17 -21.83 -8.45
N ILE A 791 -24.30 -21.13 -9.21
CA ILE A 791 -24.65 -20.61 -10.54
C ILE A 791 -25.08 -21.77 -11.46
N ASN A 792 -24.42 -22.94 -11.41
CA ASN A 792 -24.84 -24.13 -12.17
C ASN A 792 -26.28 -24.58 -11.82
N ALA A 793 -26.59 -24.69 -10.54
CA ALA A 793 -27.93 -25.06 -10.09
C ALA A 793 -28.97 -23.98 -10.48
N ALA A 794 -28.58 -22.71 -10.43
CA ALA A 794 -29.46 -21.61 -10.83
C ALA A 794 -29.71 -21.59 -12.35
N VAL A 795 -28.74 -21.93 -13.20
CA VAL A 795 -28.95 -22.09 -14.67
C VAL A 795 -30.01 -23.14 -14.94
N GLU A 796 -29.96 -24.32 -14.30
CA GLU A 796 -30.97 -25.37 -14.45
C GLU A 796 -32.32 -24.93 -13.91
N PHE A 797 -32.33 -24.27 -12.71
CA PHE A 797 -33.57 -23.86 -12.07
C PHE A 797 -34.35 -22.82 -12.88
N PHE A 798 -33.63 -21.86 -13.51
CA PHE A 798 -34.19 -20.78 -14.32
C PHE A 798 -34.18 -21.07 -15.85
N ALA A 799 -34.03 -22.31 -16.29
CA ALA A 799 -33.95 -22.72 -17.70
C ALA A 799 -35.07 -22.12 -18.55
N HIS A 800 -36.28 -21.92 -17.97
CA HIS A 800 -37.45 -21.38 -18.70
C HIS A 800 -37.67 -19.87 -18.41
N VAL A 801 -36.68 -19.15 -17.85
CA VAL A 801 -36.76 -17.70 -17.61
C VAL A 801 -35.63 -17.00 -18.39
N PRO A 802 -35.81 -16.64 -19.68
CA PRO A 802 -34.73 -16.22 -20.58
C PRO A 802 -33.92 -15.01 -20.06
N GLN A 803 -34.58 -14.05 -19.43
CA GLN A 803 -33.93 -12.85 -18.92
C GLN A 803 -32.92 -13.15 -17.81
N ILE A 804 -33.25 -14.08 -16.90
CA ILE A 804 -32.38 -14.51 -15.82
C ILE A 804 -31.31 -15.47 -16.37
N LEU A 805 -31.75 -16.44 -17.20
CA LEU A 805 -30.89 -17.47 -17.78
C LEU A 805 -29.70 -16.88 -18.53
N LYS A 806 -29.94 -15.89 -19.39
CA LYS A 806 -28.89 -15.24 -20.20
C LYS A 806 -27.74 -14.70 -19.31
N LYS A 807 -28.06 -14.05 -18.20
CA LYS A 807 -27.04 -13.49 -17.28
C LYS A 807 -26.34 -14.59 -16.50
N LEU A 808 -27.04 -15.64 -16.11
CA LEU A 808 -26.46 -16.79 -15.41
C LEU A 808 -25.53 -17.61 -16.30
N GLN A 809 -25.88 -17.80 -17.58
CA GLN A 809 -25.04 -18.49 -18.54
C GLN A 809 -23.69 -17.80 -18.75
N VAL A 810 -23.67 -16.46 -18.81
CA VAL A 810 -22.41 -15.71 -18.89
C VAL A 810 -21.53 -15.95 -17.66
N LEU A 811 -22.12 -16.00 -16.46
CA LEU A 811 -21.38 -16.34 -15.24
C LEU A 811 -20.86 -17.78 -15.25
N GLN A 812 -21.62 -18.71 -15.81
CA GLN A 812 -21.19 -20.11 -16.00
C GLN A 812 -20.07 -20.21 -17.01
N ASP A 813 -20.19 -19.49 -18.14
CA ASP A 813 -19.21 -19.47 -19.23
C ASP A 813 -17.83 -18.99 -18.78
N VAL A 814 -17.77 -18.04 -17.82
CA VAL A 814 -16.51 -17.58 -17.23
C VAL A 814 -15.92 -18.54 -16.17
N GLY A 815 -16.46 -19.75 -16.04
CA GLY A 815 -15.96 -20.76 -15.11
C GLY A 815 -16.39 -20.57 -13.66
N LEU A 816 -17.41 -19.73 -13.37
CA LEU A 816 -17.89 -19.44 -12.01
C LEU A 816 -19.10 -20.29 -11.58
N GLY A 817 -19.38 -21.39 -12.28
CA GLY A 817 -20.54 -22.25 -12.03
C GLY A 817 -20.66 -22.80 -10.61
N TYR A 818 -19.57 -22.92 -9.89
CA TYR A 818 -19.49 -23.45 -8.52
C TYR A 818 -19.82 -22.40 -7.44
N ILE A 819 -19.76 -21.11 -7.73
CA ILE A 819 -19.99 -20.01 -6.77
C ILE A 819 -21.50 -19.89 -6.50
N LYS A 820 -21.87 -19.56 -5.24
CA LYS A 820 -23.25 -19.27 -4.86
C LYS A 820 -23.65 -17.87 -5.33
N LEU A 821 -24.89 -17.70 -5.80
CA LEU A 821 -25.41 -16.38 -6.22
C LEU A 821 -25.31 -15.31 -5.13
N GLY A 822 -25.58 -15.68 -3.89
CA GLY A 822 -25.55 -14.80 -2.71
C GLY A 822 -24.22 -14.80 -1.95
N GLN A 823 -23.14 -15.40 -2.48
CA GLN A 823 -21.84 -15.43 -1.83
C GLN A 823 -21.32 -14.02 -1.59
N SER A 824 -20.89 -13.75 -0.35
CA SER A 824 -20.38 -12.40 0.01
C SER A 824 -19.14 -12.05 -0.79
N SER A 825 -19.05 -10.79 -1.24
CA SER A 825 -17.84 -10.27 -1.91
C SER A 825 -16.56 -10.38 -1.08
N THR A 826 -16.70 -10.42 0.24
CA THR A 826 -15.55 -10.53 1.16
C THR A 826 -14.96 -11.94 1.23
N THR A 827 -15.69 -12.95 0.75
CA THR A 827 -15.24 -14.36 0.69
C THR A 827 -14.79 -14.80 -0.69
N LEU A 828 -14.89 -13.91 -1.68
CA LEU A 828 -14.42 -14.16 -3.05
C LEU A 828 -12.91 -13.92 -3.16
N SER A 829 -12.23 -14.75 -3.93
CA SER A 829 -10.85 -14.50 -4.32
C SER A 829 -10.74 -13.31 -5.30
N GLY A 830 -9.53 -12.77 -5.47
CA GLY A 830 -9.27 -11.70 -6.45
C GLY A 830 -9.66 -12.11 -7.87
N GLY A 831 -9.27 -13.32 -8.29
CA GLY A 831 -9.60 -13.86 -9.61
C GLY A 831 -11.09 -14.13 -9.81
N GLU A 832 -11.82 -14.61 -8.79
CA GLU A 832 -13.28 -14.76 -8.85
C GLU A 832 -13.97 -13.40 -9.01
N SER A 833 -13.54 -12.39 -8.22
CA SER A 833 -14.07 -11.01 -8.33
C SER A 833 -13.85 -10.44 -9.74
N GLN A 834 -12.69 -10.65 -10.32
CA GLN A 834 -12.33 -10.20 -11.66
C GLN A 834 -13.19 -10.89 -12.74
N ARG A 835 -13.39 -12.20 -12.64
CA ARG A 835 -14.27 -12.95 -13.57
C ARG A 835 -15.73 -12.52 -13.45
N ILE A 836 -16.23 -12.16 -12.26
CA ILE A 836 -17.57 -11.61 -12.09
C ILE A 836 -17.70 -10.24 -12.80
N LYS A 837 -16.68 -9.37 -12.67
CA LYS A 837 -16.64 -8.09 -13.39
C LYS A 837 -16.66 -8.30 -14.90
N LEU A 838 -15.84 -9.21 -15.41
CA LEU A 838 -15.81 -9.58 -16.82
C LEU A 838 -17.16 -10.12 -17.30
N ALA A 839 -17.79 -11.02 -16.54
CA ALA A 839 -19.13 -11.54 -16.85
C ALA A 839 -20.19 -10.44 -16.94
N SER A 840 -20.13 -9.48 -16.02
CA SER A 840 -21.04 -8.33 -16.03
C SER A 840 -20.89 -7.48 -17.31
N GLU A 841 -19.68 -7.28 -17.81
CA GLU A 841 -19.46 -6.56 -19.07
C GLU A 841 -19.87 -7.37 -20.29
N LEU A 842 -19.59 -8.68 -20.33
CA LEU A 842 -20.00 -9.60 -21.38
C LEU A 842 -21.52 -9.68 -21.58
N ALA A 843 -22.28 -9.50 -20.49
CA ALA A 843 -23.74 -9.51 -20.53
C ALA A 843 -24.33 -8.23 -21.16
N LYS A 844 -23.53 -7.17 -21.30
CA LYS A 844 -23.96 -5.88 -21.90
C LYS A 844 -23.88 -5.95 -23.43
N ARG A 845 -24.57 -5.00 -24.07
CA ARG A 845 -24.49 -4.82 -25.53
C ARG A 845 -23.12 -4.19 -25.87
N ASP A 846 -22.50 -4.74 -26.91
CA ASP A 846 -21.16 -4.43 -27.35
C ASP A 846 -21.19 -3.58 -28.63
N THR A 847 -20.26 -2.61 -28.76
CA THR A 847 -20.13 -1.71 -29.90
C THR A 847 -19.01 -2.11 -30.86
N GLY A 848 -18.11 -3.02 -30.47
CA GLY A 848 -16.94 -3.42 -31.25
C GLY A 848 -15.80 -2.37 -31.24
N LYS A 849 -15.88 -1.34 -30.39
CA LYS A 849 -14.85 -0.27 -30.21
C LYS A 849 -14.43 -0.10 -28.76
N THR A 850 -14.73 -1.08 -27.92
CA THR A 850 -14.39 -1.03 -26.50
C THR A 850 -12.95 -1.50 -26.28
N VAL A 851 -12.21 -0.77 -25.45
CA VAL A 851 -10.89 -1.17 -24.93
C VAL A 851 -11.07 -1.79 -23.55
N TYR A 852 -10.76 -3.07 -23.41
CA TYR A 852 -10.71 -3.78 -22.14
C TYR A 852 -9.27 -3.80 -21.62
N ILE A 853 -9.05 -3.38 -20.40
CA ILE A 853 -7.75 -3.43 -19.72
C ILE A 853 -7.87 -4.41 -18.55
N LEU A 854 -7.09 -5.49 -18.61
CA LEU A 854 -7.06 -6.53 -17.59
C LEU A 854 -5.68 -6.56 -16.92
N ASP A 855 -5.68 -6.60 -15.60
CA ASP A 855 -4.45 -6.67 -14.80
C ASP A 855 -4.35 -8.05 -14.16
N GLU A 856 -3.35 -8.84 -14.60
CA GLU A 856 -3.04 -10.20 -14.18
C GLU A 856 -4.30 -11.11 -14.06
N PRO A 857 -5.08 -11.29 -15.13
CA PRO A 857 -6.36 -12.01 -15.06
C PRO A 857 -6.22 -13.53 -14.83
N THR A 858 -5.03 -14.10 -14.93
CA THR A 858 -4.78 -15.54 -14.69
C THR A 858 -4.44 -15.88 -13.25
N THR A 859 -4.41 -14.89 -12.37
CA THR A 859 -4.13 -15.07 -10.93
C THR A 859 -5.06 -16.10 -10.30
N GLY A 860 -4.50 -17.12 -9.66
CA GLY A 860 -5.26 -18.19 -8.97
C GLY A 860 -6.02 -19.13 -9.91
N LEU A 861 -5.68 -19.17 -11.18
CA LEU A 861 -6.33 -20.01 -12.17
C LEU A 861 -5.50 -21.25 -12.51
N HIS A 862 -6.18 -22.39 -12.48
CA HIS A 862 -5.65 -23.62 -13.07
C HIS A 862 -5.57 -23.50 -14.61
N PHE A 863 -4.72 -24.26 -15.27
CA PHE A 863 -4.55 -24.25 -16.75
C PHE A 863 -5.87 -24.35 -17.51
N GLU A 864 -6.81 -25.18 -17.07
CA GLU A 864 -8.13 -25.32 -17.67
C GLU A 864 -8.97 -24.05 -17.53
N ASP A 865 -8.89 -23.37 -16.37
CA ASP A 865 -9.58 -22.09 -16.16
C ASP A 865 -9.00 -21.00 -17.07
N ILE A 866 -7.67 -21.01 -17.30
CA ILE A 866 -6.98 -20.11 -18.25
C ILE A 866 -7.45 -20.37 -19.68
N ARG A 867 -7.59 -21.63 -20.07
CA ARG A 867 -8.11 -22.01 -21.40
C ARG A 867 -9.52 -21.44 -21.62
N VAL A 868 -10.40 -21.59 -20.64
CA VAL A 868 -11.76 -21.03 -20.69
C VAL A 868 -11.72 -19.51 -20.77
N LEU A 869 -10.90 -18.84 -19.95
CA LEU A 869 -10.74 -17.38 -19.97
C LEU A 869 -10.27 -16.88 -21.34
N LEU A 870 -9.23 -17.47 -21.91
CA LEU A 870 -8.73 -17.12 -23.25
C LEU A 870 -9.77 -17.29 -24.32
N GLY A 871 -10.59 -18.35 -24.26
CA GLY A 871 -11.72 -18.55 -25.19
C GLY A 871 -12.73 -17.39 -25.11
N ILE A 872 -12.99 -16.84 -23.96
CA ILE A 872 -13.86 -15.68 -23.75
C ILE A 872 -13.24 -14.40 -24.30
N LEU A 873 -11.97 -14.16 -23.97
CA LEU A 873 -11.24 -12.98 -24.43
C LEU A 873 -11.15 -12.96 -25.96
N ASN A 874 -10.87 -14.08 -26.60
CA ASN A 874 -10.88 -14.21 -28.04
C ASN A 874 -12.24 -13.86 -28.65
N ARG A 875 -13.35 -14.35 -28.07
CA ARG A 875 -14.71 -13.98 -28.54
C ARG A 875 -15.00 -12.50 -28.47
N LEU A 876 -14.43 -11.77 -27.47
CA LEU A 876 -14.55 -10.31 -27.39
C LEU A 876 -13.74 -9.61 -28.49
N VAL A 877 -12.52 -10.06 -28.75
CA VAL A 877 -11.69 -9.53 -29.85
C VAL A 877 -12.32 -9.78 -31.20
N ASP A 878 -12.88 -10.99 -31.45
CA ASP A 878 -13.56 -11.35 -32.70
C ASP A 878 -14.79 -10.46 -33.00
N ARG A 879 -15.36 -9.81 -31.99
CA ARG A 879 -16.40 -8.78 -32.13
C ARG A 879 -15.86 -7.38 -32.44
N GLY A 880 -14.55 -7.23 -32.63
CA GLY A 880 -13.89 -5.97 -32.98
C GLY A 880 -13.33 -5.16 -31.80
N ASN A 881 -13.47 -5.65 -30.54
CA ASN A 881 -12.94 -4.98 -29.37
C ASN A 881 -11.43 -5.16 -29.25
N THR A 882 -10.79 -4.32 -28.47
CA THR A 882 -9.37 -4.40 -28.13
C THR A 882 -9.22 -4.89 -26.71
N ILE A 883 -8.33 -5.85 -26.49
CA ILE A 883 -7.99 -6.33 -25.15
C ILE A 883 -6.52 -6.04 -24.87
N ILE A 884 -6.25 -5.35 -23.79
CA ILE A 884 -4.90 -5.08 -23.26
C ILE A 884 -4.76 -5.84 -21.94
N ILE A 885 -3.80 -6.75 -21.86
CA ILE A 885 -3.58 -7.60 -20.70
C ILE A 885 -2.17 -7.35 -20.15
N ILE A 886 -2.06 -6.96 -18.89
CA ILE A 886 -0.79 -6.99 -18.18
C ILE A 886 -0.62 -8.41 -17.66
N GLU A 887 0.40 -9.14 -18.11
CA GLU A 887 0.55 -10.56 -17.78
C GLU A 887 2.01 -11.06 -17.79
N HIS A 888 2.23 -12.12 -17.00
CA HIS A 888 3.47 -12.87 -16.93
C HIS A 888 3.29 -14.33 -17.38
N ASN A 889 2.05 -14.81 -17.44
CA ASN A 889 1.73 -16.19 -17.78
C ASN A 889 2.04 -16.49 -19.25
N LEU A 890 2.91 -17.48 -19.48
CA LEU A 890 3.39 -17.83 -20.82
C LEU A 890 2.28 -18.36 -21.74
N ASP A 891 1.24 -18.99 -21.18
CA ASP A 891 0.09 -19.47 -21.95
C ASP A 891 -0.73 -18.32 -22.55
N VAL A 892 -0.85 -17.21 -21.80
CA VAL A 892 -1.49 -15.99 -22.31
C VAL A 892 -0.60 -15.31 -23.34
N LEU A 893 0.70 -15.17 -23.06
CA LEU A 893 1.66 -14.55 -23.95
C LEU A 893 1.73 -15.27 -25.31
N LYS A 894 1.79 -16.61 -25.32
CA LYS A 894 1.83 -17.38 -26.57
C LYS A 894 0.52 -17.31 -27.37
N SER A 895 -0.61 -16.97 -26.71
CA SER A 895 -1.93 -16.85 -27.32
C SER A 895 -2.26 -15.45 -27.84
N ALA A 896 -1.49 -14.41 -27.44
CA ALA A 896 -1.70 -13.01 -27.79
C ALA A 896 -1.42 -12.73 -29.28
N ASP A 897 -2.10 -11.74 -29.87
CA ASP A 897 -1.81 -11.26 -31.24
C ASP A 897 -0.58 -10.35 -31.26
N TYR A 898 -0.38 -9.57 -30.18
CA TYR A 898 0.67 -8.58 -30.08
C TYR A 898 1.25 -8.54 -28.65
N ILE A 899 2.55 -8.40 -28.53
CA ILE A 899 3.24 -8.27 -27.25
C ILE A 899 4.00 -6.94 -27.20
N ILE A 900 3.90 -6.26 -26.07
CA ILE A 900 4.70 -5.09 -25.71
C ILE A 900 5.52 -5.50 -24.49
N GLU A 901 6.84 -5.51 -24.59
CA GLU A 901 7.72 -5.85 -23.48
C GLU A 901 8.44 -4.64 -22.94
N ILE A 902 8.34 -4.43 -21.62
CA ILE A 902 8.98 -3.35 -20.87
C ILE A 902 10.03 -3.95 -19.96
N GLY A 903 11.24 -3.38 -19.98
CA GLY A 903 12.36 -3.88 -19.18
C GLY A 903 13.58 -2.97 -19.24
N PRO A 904 14.82 -3.55 -19.20
CA PRO A 904 15.13 -4.99 -19.02
C PRO A 904 14.96 -5.48 -17.56
N GLU A 905 15.06 -4.57 -16.59
CA GLU A 905 14.99 -4.84 -15.16
C GLU A 905 13.80 -4.11 -14.49
N GLY A 906 13.61 -4.31 -13.18
CA GLY A 906 12.72 -3.50 -12.36
C GLY A 906 13.36 -2.20 -11.90
N GLY A 907 12.53 -1.27 -11.37
CA GLY A 907 12.98 0.00 -10.79
C GLY A 907 13.69 0.93 -11.77
N LYS A 908 14.73 1.61 -11.32
CA LYS A 908 15.48 2.59 -12.12
C LYS A 908 16.14 2.03 -13.38
N ASN A 909 16.46 0.74 -13.38
CA ASN A 909 17.07 0.04 -14.51
C ASN A 909 16.04 -0.49 -15.50
N GLY A 910 14.74 -0.34 -15.21
CA GLY A 910 13.61 -0.66 -16.08
C GLY A 910 13.12 0.52 -16.91
N GLY A 911 11.87 0.45 -17.31
CA GLY A 911 11.13 1.54 -17.94
C GLY A 911 11.47 1.80 -19.40
N GLN A 912 12.12 0.88 -20.08
CA GLN A 912 12.43 0.96 -21.52
C GLN A 912 11.50 0.02 -22.31
N LEU A 913 11.11 0.43 -23.49
CA LEU A 913 10.44 -0.45 -24.46
C LEU A 913 11.50 -1.36 -25.08
N LEU A 914 11.46 -2.66 -24.76
CA LEU A 914 12.39 -3.64 -25.33
C LEU A 914 11.91 -4.19 -26.65
N PHE A 915 10.59 -4.42 -26.76
CA PHE A 915 9.99 -5.03 -27.93
C PHE A 915 8.52 -4.65 -28.09
N ALA A 916 8.07 -4.59 -29.35
CA ALA A 916 6.66 -4.46 -29.72
C ALA A 916 6.43 -5.22 -31.04
N GLY A 917 5.61 -6.29 -30.99
CA GLY A 917 5.40 -7.15 -32.16
C GLY A 917 4.70 -8.48 -31.82
N THR A 918 4.81 -9.47 -32.70
CA THR A 918 4.19 -10.80 -32.49
C THR A 918 4.99 -11.65 -31.51
N PRO A 919 4.36 -12.61 -30.81
CA PRO A 919 5.03 -13.55 -29.91
C PRO A 919 6.23 -14.26 -30.55
N GLU A 920 6.10 -14.68 -31.82
CA GLU A 920 7.17 -15.37 -32.57
C GLU A 920 8.37 -14.46 -32.82
N ALA A 921 8.15 -13.16 -33.02
CA ALA A 921 9.21 -12.21 -33.24
C ALA A 921 9.96 -11.91 -31.92
N LEU A 922 9.26 -11.88 -30.78
CA LEU A 922 9.85 -11.68 -29.45
C LEU A 922 10.92 -12.74 -29.14
N THR A 923 10.71 -14.00 -29.52
CA THR A 923 11.66 -15.10 -29.25
C THR A 923 13.07 -14.86 -29.83
N LYS A 924 13.22 -13.92 -30.76
CA LYS A 924 14.50 -13.58 -31.43
C LYS A 924 15.22 -12.42 -30.77
N VAL A 925 14.62 -11.76 -29.80
CA VAL A 925 15.18 -10.59 -29.09
C VAL A 925 16.15 -11.05 -27.99
N LYS A 926 17.43 -10.72 -28.13
CA LYS A 926 18.49 -11.19 -27.22
C LYS A 926 18.38 -10.62 -25.80
N ASP A 927 17.97 -9.35 -25.69
CA ASP A 927 17.91 -8.63 -24.41
C ASP A 927 16.57 -8.79 -23.69
N SER A 928 15.69 -9.62 -24.23
CA SER A 928 14.37 -9.88 -23.63
C SER A 928 14.47 -10.93 -22.52
N PRO A 929 14.09 -10.61 -21.30
CA PRO A 929 14.00 -11.59 -20.21
C PRO A 929 12.90 -12.63 -20.43
N THR A 930 11.86 -12.32 -21.23
CA THR A 930 10.73 -13.22 -21.54
C THR A 930 11.02 -14.17 -22.69
N ALA A 931 11.85 -13.77 -23.66
CA ALA A 931 12.09 -14.50 -24.90
C ALA A 931 12.55 -15.98 -24.71
N PRO A 932 13.47 -16.32 -23.81
CA PRO A 932 13.89 -17.70 -23.62
C PRO A 932 12.76 -18.65 -23.22
N PHE A 933 11.94 -18.21 -22.24
CA PHE A 933 10.82 -18.99 -21.72
C PHE A 933 9.70 -19.14 -22.76
N LEU A 934 9.37 -18.06 -23.47
CA LEU A 934 8.35 -18.08 -24.51
C LEU A 934 8.77 -18.97 -25.70
N ALA A 935 10.06 -18.96 -26.06
CA ALA A 935 10.60 -19.81 -27.12
C ALA A 935 10.46 -21.30 -26.79
N GLU A 936 10.67 -21.69 -25.54
CA GLU A 936 10.49 -23.06 -25.10
C GLU A 936 9.03 -23.51 -25.17
N GLU A 937 8.12 -22.69 -24.65
CA GLU A 937 6.66 -22.98 -24.71
C GLU A 937 6.13 -23.08 -26.14
N LEU A 938 6.56 -22.20 -27.06
CA LEU A 938 6.18 -22.30 -28.48
C LEU A 938 6.74 -23.55 -29.15
N LYS A 939 7.94 -24.01 -28.80
CA LYS A 939 8.51 -25.29 -29.30
C LYS A 939 7.70 -26.49 -28.83
N ILE A 940 7.29 -26.52 -27.55
CA ILE A 940 6.45 -27.58 -26.98
C ILE A 940 5.12 -27.63 -27.72
N ALA A 941 4.45 -26.47 -27.87
CA ALA A 941 3.18 -26.38 -28.62
C ALA A 941 3.32 -26.86 -30.08
N ALA A 942 4.40 -26.51 -30.77
CA ALA A 942 4.66 -26.94 -32.15
C ALA A 942 4.91 -28.46 -32.26
N ARG A 943 5.58 -29.08 -31.30
CA ARG A 943 5.79 -30.55 -31.26
C ARG A 943 4.48 -31.32 -31.11
N LEU A 944 3.58 -30.80 -30.26
CA LEU A 944 2.28 -31.44 -30.02
C LEU A 944 1.38 -31.35 -31.25
N LYS A 945 1.33 -30.19 -31.93
CA LYS A 945 0.61 -30.07 -33.21
C LYS A 945 1.09 -31.05 -34.28
N LYS A 946 2.36 -31.43 -34.27
CA LYS A 946 2.90 -32.48 -35.19
C LYS A 946 2.51 -33.91 -34.81
N LYS A 947 2.23 -34.20 -33.54
CA LYS A 947 1.78 -35.51 -33.08
C LYS A 947 0.29 -35.76 -33.28
N THR A 948 -0.51 -34.70 -33.35
CA THR A 948 -1.97 -34.77 -33.57
C THR A 948 -2.40 -34.71 -35.04
N ARG A 949 -1.51 -34.37 -35.94
CA ARG A 949 -1.64 -34.54 -37.39
C ARG A 949 -1.04 -35.91 -37.81
#